data_5249360fc0efe42e93fe84838055b3f3
#
_entry.id   5249360fc0efe42e93fe84838055b3f3
#
_cell.length_a   1.000
_cell.length_b   1.000
_cell.length_c   1.000
_cell.angle_alpha   90.00
_cell.angle_beta   90.00
_cell.angle_gamma   90.00
#
_symmetry.space_group_name_H-M   'P 1'
#
loop_
_entity.id
_entity.type
_entity.pdbx_description
1 polymer ?
#
loop_
_entity_poly.entity_id
_entity_poly.type
_entity_poly.pdbx_seq_one_letter_code
_entity_poly.pdbx_strand_id
1 'polypeptide(L)'
;KSSAASDVYKRQKQRLEMGYILPGQMNELFGYKEIMGRLEKYSCCAVSALDIKTCGLKSNGQFGIHVKSVSAYNNSFELLIADLKKYKKNGYRIILLSGSRTRAKRLAEDILNEGLNCFYTEDYDHDLVAGQIMVCYGKVHQGYEYPILQFAVITDTDIFGEEKKKKKRHRTYEGEKIQQFTDLSVGDYVVHENHGLGIYKGIEKIEVDRKVKDYIKIEYAGGSNLYILATQLDQIQKYAGKDARKPKLNKLGSQEWTKTKGKVRGAVRQIAQDLVKLYAEREEQNGYMYGPDTVWQREFEELFPFEETEDQVLAIDATKRDMESHKIMDRLICGDVGYGKTEIAIRAAFKAVQENKQVAYLAPTTILAQQIYNTFSQRMKDFPVRVDLLCRFRTAAQQKKTISDLKKGQVDIIVGTHRILSKDVQFKDLGLLVVDEEQRFGVAHKEKIKQLKTNVDVLTLTATPIPRTLHMSLIGIRDMSVLEEPPMDRVPIQTYVMEYNEELVREAITRELARGGQVYYVYNKVRDIDEVTSRIQELVPEANVAFAHGQMRENQLEDIMYRFINGDIDVLVSTTIIETGLDISNVNTMIIHDADNMGLSQLYQLRGRVGRSNRTAYAFLMYRRNKMLKEVAEKRLAAIREYSDLGSGFKIAMRDLEIRGAGNLLGAEPVSYTHLTL
;
A
#
# COMPACT_ATOMS: atom_id res chain seq x y z
N LYS A 1 21.36 -3.72 -12.95
CA LYS A 1 20.87 -4.21 -14.26
C LYS A 1 21.39 -5.60 -14.65
N SER A 2 22.59 -6.02 -14.19
CA SER A 2 23.16 -7.35 -14.50
C SER A 2 22.35 -8.50 -13.88
N SER A 3 21.78 -8.34 -12.68
CA SER A 3 20.94 -9.36 -12.04
C SER A 3 19.65 -9.60 -12.84
N ALA A 4 19.02 -8.54 -13.33
CA ALA A 4 17.83 -8.65 -14.16
C ALA A 4 18.09 -9.38 -15.49
N ALA A 5 19.22 -9.13 -16.13
CA ALA A 5 19.60 -9.85 -17.35
C ALA A 5 19.90 -11.35 -17.10
N SER A 6 20.56 -11.66 -15.97
CA SER A 6 20.77 -13.06 -15.53
C SER A 6 19.44 -13.79 -15.26
N ASP A 7 18.51 -13.11 -14.62
CA ASP A 7 17.18 -13.67 -14.31
C ASP A 7 16.36 -13.89 -15.57
N VAL A 8 16.42 -12.95 -16.52
CA VAL A 8 15.77 -13.10 -17.83
C VAL A 8 16.35 -14.29 -18.57
N TYR A 9 17.67 -14.45 -18.61
CA TYR A 9 18.31 -15.59 -19.28
C TYR A 9 17.94 -16.94 -18.65
N LYS A 10 17.97 -17.05 -17.32
CA LYS A 10 17.54 -18.26 -16.60
C LYS A 10 16.08 -18.61 -16.90
N ARG A 11 15.20 -17.63 -16.90
CA ARG A 11 13.78 -17.81 -17.26
C ARG A 11 13.60 -18.28 -18.69
N GLN A 12 14.34 -17.70 -19.63
CA GLN A 12 14.24 -18.12 -21.03
C GLN A 12 14.75 -19.55 -21.23
N LYS A 13 15.82 -19.95 -20.54
CA LYS A 13 16.28 -21.34 -20.55
C LYS A 13 15.23 -22.31 -20.02
N GLN A 14 14.58 -21.99 -18.91
CA GLN A 14 13.47 -22.79 -18.37
C GLN A 14 12.27 -22.82 -19.33
N ARG A 15 11.95 -21.70 -20.00
CA ARG A 15 10.91 -21.63 -21.02
C ARG A 15 11.23 -22.51 -22.23
N LEU A 16 12.50 -22.58 -22.63
CA LEU A 16 12.95 -23.46 -23.69
C LEU A 16 12.76 -24.94 -23.27
N GLU A 17 13.20 -25.32 -22.07
CA GLU A 17 13.04 -26.67 -21.51
C GLU A 17 11.57 -27.10 -21.40
N MET A 18 10.68 -26.12 -21.15
CA MET A 18 9.22 -26.30 -21.11
C MET A 18 8.53 -26.23 -22.48
N GLY A 19 9.27 -25.98 -23.57
CA GLY A 19 8.73 -25.85 -24.92
C GLY A 19 7.96 -24.55 -25.20
N TYR A 20 8.11 -23.53 -24.37
CA TYR A 20 7.41 -22.24 -24.56
C TYR A 20 8.09 -21.30 -25.55
N ILE A 21 9.36 -21.53 -25.87
CA ILE A 21 10.14 -20.77 -26.86
C ILE A 21 10.94 -21.71 -27.75
N LEU A 22 11.28 -21.22 -28.94
CA LEU A 22 12.09 -21.95 -29.90
C LEU A 22 13.60 -21.85 -29.59
N PRO A 23 14.43 -22.88 -29.92
CA PRO A 23 15.87 -22.82 -29.68
C PRO A 23 16.56 -21.60 -30.27
N GLY A 24 16.12 -21.12 -31.44
CA GLY A 24 16.67 -19.95 -32.10
C GLY A 24 16.46 -18.64 -31.32
N GLN A 25 15.41 -18.54 -30.52
CA GLN A 25 15.12 -17.35 -29.71
C GLN A 25 16.08 -17.20 -28.51
N MET A 26 16.77 -18.28 -28.11
CA MET A 26 17.81 -18.21 -27.08
C MET A 26 19.08 -17.51 -27.57
N ASN A 27 19.35 -17.50 -28.88
CA ASN A 27 20.55 -16.91 -29.45
C ASN A 27 20.53 -15.37 -29.41
N GLU A 28 19.38 -14.78 -29.14
CA GLU A 28 19.23 -13.31 -28.98
C GLU A 28 19.62 -12.84 -27.58
N LEU A 29 19.88 -13.76 -26.64
CA LEU A 29 20.18 -13.46 -25.24
C LEU A 29 21.57 -13.94 -24.85
N PHE A 30 22.28 -13.10 -24.14
CA PHE A 30 23.59 -13.45 -23.59
C PHE A 30 23.47 -14.00 -22.18
N GLY A 31 24.16 -15.08 -21.88
CA GLY A 31 24.27 -15.63 -20.53
C GLY A 31 25.07 -14.71 -19.59
N TYR A 32 24.75 -14.77 -18.29
CA TYR A 32 25.44 -13.97 -17.26
C TYR A 32 26.99 -14.10 -17.36
N LYS A 33 27.51 -15.32 -17.47
CA LYS A 33 28.95 -15.59 -17.59
C LYS A 33 29.56 -14.96 -18.85
N GLU A 34 28.83 -14.96 -19.95
CA GLU A 34 29.28 -14.36 -21.20
C GLU A 34 29.32 -12.83 -21.11
N ILE A 35 28.28 -12.22 -20.53
CA ILE A 35 28.25 -10.78 -20.28
C ILE A 35 29.39 -10.36 -19.37
N MET A 36 29.60 -11.10 -18.26
CA MET A 36 30.68 -10.80 -17.33
C MET A 36 32.06 -10.96 -17.98
N GLY A 37 32.26 -12.01 -18.78
CA GLY A 37 33.53 -12.18 -19.53
C GLY A 37 33.79 -11.08 -20.58
N ARG A 38 32.72 -10.48 -21.12
CA ARG A 38 32.85 -9.32 -22.02
C ARG A 38 33.16 -8.04 -21.22
N LEU A 39 32.54 -7.89 -20.04
CA LEU A 39 32.75 -6.73 -19.14
C LEU A 39 34.18 -6.70 -18.54
N GLU A 40 34.78 -7.87 -18.27
CA GLU A 40 36.17 -7.95 -17.77
C GLU A 40 37.22 -7.28 -18.69
N LYS A 41 36.88 -7.04 -19.96
CA LYS A 41 37.75 -6.35 -20.92
C LYS A 41 37.71 -4.82 -20.79
N TYR A 42 36.79 -4.29 -19.99
CA TYR A 42 36.61 -2.86 -19.80
C TYR A 42 36.87 -2.46 -18.34
N SER A 43 37.20 -1.20 -18.13
CA SER A 43 37.21 -0.63 -16.78
C SER A 43 35.80 -0.57 -16.24
N CYS A 44 35.48 -1.38 -15.24
CA CYS A 44 34.17 -1.50 -14.67
C CYS A 44 34.14 -1.00 -13.23
N CYS A 45 33.12 -0.23 -12.88
CA CYS A 45 32.82 0.17 -11.52
C CYS A 45 31.47 -0.43 -11.14
N ALA A 46 31.44 -1.27 -10.11
CA ALA A 46 30.21 -1.80 -9.54
C ALA A 46 29.79 -0.93 -8.36
N VAL A 47 28.57 -0.37 -8.43
CA VAL A 47 28.00 0.42 -7.35
C VAL A 47 26.85 -0.37 -6.72
N SER A 48 26.91 -0.55 -5.41
CA SER A 48 25.92 -1.29 -4.64
C SER A 48 25.46 -0.47 -3.44
N ALA A 49 24.16 -0.48 -3.14
CA ALA A 49 23.61 0.17 -1.96
C ALA A 49 23.91 -0.59 -0.66
N LEU A 50 24.24 -1.87 -0.77
CA LEU A 50 24.63 -2.75 0.34
C LEU A 50 26.00 -3.34 0.06
N ASP A 51 26.74 -3.70 1.10
CA ASP A 51 28.05 -4.36 0.95
C ASP A 51 27.86 -5.81 0.48
N ILE A 52 27.83 -5.98 -0.85
CA ILE A 52 27.65 -7.28 -1.48
C ILE A 52 28.99 -7.74 -2.04
N LYS A 53 29.55 -8.80 -1.49
CA LYS A 53 30.84 -9.37 -1.91
C LYS A 53 30.84 -10.01 -3.31
N THR A 54 29.69 -10.17 -3.96
CA THR A 54 29.58 -10.96 -5.19
C THR A 54 28.83 -10.23 -6.30
N CYS A 55 29.51 -9.36 -7.00
CA CYS A 55 29.03 -8.89 -8.32
C CYS A 55 29.57 -9.70 -9.50
N GLY A 56 30.31 -10.82 -9.27
CA GLY A 56 30.90 -11.66 -10.32
C GLY A 56 32.06 -11.04 -11.07
N LEU A 57 32.45 -9.82 -10.75
CA LEU A 57 33.64 -9.13 -11.29
C LEU A 57 34.82 -9.27 -10.32
N LYS A 58 36.02 -9.51 -10.83
CA LYS A 58 37.23 -9.45 -10.01
C LYS A 58 37.48 -7.98 -9.65
N SER A 59 37.36 -7.64 -8.40
CA SER A 59 37.57 -6.28 -7.91
C SER A 59 39.04 -6.07 -7.57
N ASN A 60 39.63 -5.00 -8.09
CA ASN A 60 40.97 -4.53 -7.73
C ASN A 60 40.96 -3.67 -6.46
N GLY A 61 39.81 -3.17 -6.05
CA GLY A 61 39.60 -2.39 -4.83
C GLY A 61 38.10 -2.31 -4.48
N GLN A 62 37.80 -2.24 -3.20
CA GLN A 62 36.46 -2.06 -2.67
C GLN A 62 36.46 -0.84 -1.76
N PHE A 63 35.56 0.08 -1.99
CA PHE A 63 35.44 1.32 -1.24
C PHE A 63 34.05 1.43 -0.63
N GLY A 64 33.98 1.54 0.69
CA GLY A 64 32.74 1.86 1.41
C GLY A 64 32.54 3.38 1.40
N ILE A 65 31.48 3.83 0.74
CA ILE A 65 31.10 5.25 0.70
C ILE A 65 29.90 5.45 1.62
N HIS A 66 30.11 6.11 2.77
CA HIS A 66 29.04 6.44 3.69
C HIS A 66 28.35 7.73 3.23
N VAL A 67 27.21 7.56 2.56
CA VAL A 67 26.37 8.65 2.05
C VAL A 67 25.03 8.63 2.77
N LYS A 68 24.53 9.81 3.16
CA LYS A 68 23.18 10.01 3.65
C LYS A 68 22.42 10.93 2.71
N SER A 69 21.09 10.75 2.61
CA SER A 69 20.22 11.70 1.94
C SER A 69 20.05 12.96 2.81
N VAL A 70 20.00 14.11 2.16
CA VAL A 70 19.62 15.37 2.82
C VAL A 70 18.14 15.37 3.09
N SER A 71 17.70 16.04 4.16
CA SER A 71 16.29 16.21 4.49
C SER A 71 15.58 17.06 3.42
N ALA A 72 14.35 16.71 3.08
CA ALA A 72 13.53 17.55 2.21
C ALA A 72 13.00 18.75 3.01
N TYR A 73 13.20 19.96 2.51
CA TYR A 73 12.81 21.19 3.20
C TYR A 73 11.41 21.70 2.82
N ASN A 74 10.79 21.13 1.79
CA ASN A 74 9.39 21.33 1.39
C ASN A 74 8.95 22.83 1.39
N ASN A 75 9.73 23.70 0.75
CA ASN A 75 9.55 25.15 0.74
C ASN A 75 9.73 25.87 2.11
N SER A 76 10.11 25.18 3.17
CA SER A 76 10.41 25.82 4.45
C SER A 76 11.84 26.36 4.46
N PHE A 77 11.98 27.66 4.22
CA PHE A 77 13.27 28.35 4.28
C PHE A 77 13.87 28.35 5.68
N GLU A 78 13.02 28.38 6.71
CA GLU A 78 13.44 28.33 8.12
C GLU A 78 14.13 27.02 8.48
N LEU A 79 13.59 25.90 8.02
CA LEU A 79 14.21 24.58 8.22
C LEU A 79 15.56 24.47 7.50
N LEU A 80 15.63 24.98 6.27
CA LEU A 80 16.89 25.06 5.53
C LEU A 80 17.96 25.85 6.32
N ILE A 81 17.60 27.03 6.81
CA ILE A 81 18.51 27.89 7.58
C ILE A 81 18.95 27.23 8.89
N ALA A 82 18.02 26.56 9.58
CA ALA A 82 18.33 25.83 10.82
C ALA A 82 19.35 24.70 10.56
N ASP A 83 19.18 23.93 9.50
CA ASP A 83 20.11 22.85 9.10
C ASP A 83 21.44 23.42 8.60
N LEU A 84 21.43 24.50 7.82
CA LEU A 84 22.66 25.17 7.40
C LEU A 84 23.48 25.69 8.59
N LYS A 85 22.83 26.26 9.61
CA LYS A 85 23.48 26.67 10.88
C LYS A 85 24.09 25.47 11.59
N LYS A 86 23.41 24.32 11.62
CA LYS A 86 23.87 23.07 12.20
C LYS A 86 25.07 22.49 11.42
N TYR A 87 25.00 22.46 10.11
CA TYR A 87 26.10 22.03 9.25
C TYR A 87 27.33 22.92 9.42
N LYS A 88 27.14 24.26 9.46
CA LYS A 88 28.21 25.22 9.72
C LYS A 88 28.90 24.98 11.06
N LYS A 89 28.09 24.75 12.13
CA LYS A 89 28.62 24.43 13.47
C LYS A 89 29.44 23.15 13.49
N ASN A 90 29.07 22.16 12.67
CA ASN A 90 29.77 20.88 12.55
C ASN A 90 30.92 20.91 11.52
N GLY A 91 31.29 22.09 10.98
CA GLY A 91 32.43 22.26 10.05
C GLY A 91 32.18 21.72 8.65
N TYR A 92 30.93 21.54 8.22
CA TYR A 92 30.62 21.05 6.87
C TYR A 92 30.94 22.08 5.80
N ARG A 93 31.37 21.59 4.64
CA ARG A 93 31.43 22.33 3.37
C ARG A 93 30.14 22.06 2.63
N ILE A 94 29.44 23.08 2.21
CA ILE A 94 28.07 22.96 1.70
C ILE A 94 27.99 23.53 0.30
N ILE A 95 27.44 22.74 -0.64
CA ILE A 95 27.09 23.19 -1.98
C ILE A 95 25.56 23.18 -2.13
N LEU A 96 25.01 24.31 -2.54
CA LEU A 96 23.60 24.43 -2.92
C LEU A 96 23.50 24.50 -4.44
N LEU A 97 22.80 23.56 -5.04
CA LEU A 97 22.61 23.48 -6.49
C LEU A 97 21.22 23.96 -6.87
N SER A 98 21.15 24.95 -7.74
CA SER A 98 19.87 25.43 -8.29
C SER A 98 19.83 25.25 -9.81
N GLY A 99 18.70 24.75 -10.31
CA GLY A 99 18.44 24.58 -11.75
C GLY A 99 18.22 25.89 -12.52
N SER A 100 18.27 27.06 -11.84
CA SER A 100 18.15 28.38 -12.44
C SER A 100 19.20 29.33 -11.87
N ARG A 101 19.98 29.98 -12.73
CA ARG A 101 20.99 30.96 -12.35
C ARG A 101 20.41 32.12 -11.53
N THR A 102 19.25 32.61 -11.92
CA THR A 102 18.57 33.71 -11.21
C THR A 102 18.13 33.27 -9.81
N ARG A 103 17.61 32.05 -9.66
CA ARG A 103 17.21 31.48 -8.37
C ARG A 103 18.43 31.24 -7.49
N ALA A 104 19.52 30.73 -8.04
CA ALA A 104 20.78 30.53 -7.31
C ALA A 104 21.31 31.85 -6.69
N LYS A 105 21.32 32.96 -7.45
CA LYS A 105 21.74 34.26 -6.96
C LYS A 105 20.85 34.76 -5.81
N ARG A 106 19.52 34.69 -5.98
CA ARG A 106 18.58 35.08 -4.92
C ARG A 106 18.75 34.22 -3.67
N LEU A 107 18.87 32.90 -3.83
CA LEU A 107 19.08 31.99 -2.71
C LEU A 107 20.36 32.33 -1.94
N ALA A 108 21.44 32.70 -2.63
CA ALA A 108 22.67 33.13 -1.98
C ALA A 108 22.47 34.44 -1.20
N GLU A 109 21.75 35.42 -1.75
CA GLU A 109 21.42 36.67 -1.10
C GLU A 109 20.53 36.45 0.14
N ASP A 110 19.49 35.60 0.03
CA ASP A 110 18.59 35.30 1.13
C ASP A 110 19.33 34.63 2.29
N ILE A 111 20.22 33.65 2.00
CA ILE A 111 21.04 32.99 3.03
C ILE A 111 22.06 33.95 3.66
N LEU A 112 22.64 34.85 2.87
CA LEU A 112 23.57 35.87 3.36
C LEU A 112 22.86 36.83 4.35
N ASN A 113 21.61 37.22 4.05
CA ASN A 113 20.79 38.07 4.90
C ASN A 113 20.49 37.41 6.26
N GLU A 114 20.45 36.06 6.32
CA GLU A 114 20.32 35.30 7.57
C GLU A 114 21.63 35.14 8.38
N GLY A 115 22.69 35.86 7.97
CA GLY A 115 23.98 35.89 8.66
C GLY A 115 24.86 34.65 8.45
N LEU A 116 24.60 33.88 7.42
CA LEU A 116 25.43 32.76 7.03
C LEU A 116 26.45 33.18 5.95
N ASN A 117 27.68 32.66 6.02
CA ASN A 117 28.74 32.93 5.03
C ASN A 117 28.42 32.16 3.75
N CYS A 118 27.73 32.80 2.82
CA CYS A 118 27.27 32.24 1.56
C CYS A 118 27.70 33.09 0.37
N PHE A 119 28.07 32.47 -0.73
CA PHE A 119 28.41 33.17 -1.98
C PHE A 119 27.95 32.40 -3.20
N TYR A 120 27.61 33.12 -4.26
CA TYR A 120 27.30 32.56 -5.57
C TYR A 120 28.53 32.53 -6.44
N THR A 121 28.78 31.41 -7.13
CA THR A 121 29.84 31.28 -8.13
C THR A 121 29.40 30.45 -9.31
N GLU A 122 29.99 30.70 -10.47
CA GLU A 122 29.92 29.85 -11.68
C GLU A 122 31.21 29.04 -11.88
N ASP A 123 32.20 29.24 -11.01
CA ASP A 123 33.44 28.47 -10.96
C ASP A 123 33.23 27.26 -10.03
N TYR A 124 33.23 26.06 -10.61
CA TYR A 124 33.01 24.80 -9.89
C TYR A 124 34.33 24.26 -9.25
N ASP A 125 35.46 24.79 -9.63
CA ASP A 125 36.77 24.37 -9.13
C ASP A 125 37.20 25.17 -7.88
N HIS A 126 36.30 25.99 -7.35
CA HIS A 126 36.58 26.81 -6.16
C HIS A 126 36.70 25.95 -4.91
N ASP A 127 37.83 26.05 -4.23
CA ASP A 127 38.09 25.33 -2.98
C ASP A 127 37.20 25.85 -1.82
N LEU A 128 36.32 25.01 -1.32
CA LEU A 128 35.44 25.32 -0.18
C LEU A 128 36.16 25.11 1.16
N VAL A 129 36.15 26.13 1.99
CA VAL A 129 36.61 26.04 3.38
C VAL A 129 35.53 25.55 4.30
N ALA A 130 35.87 24.87 5.42
CA ALA A 130 34.92 24.41 6.42
C ALA A 130 34.00 25.53 6.92
N GLY A 131 32.69 25.27 6.91
CA GLY A 131 31.65 26.24 7.30
C GLY A 131 31.23 27.23 6.21
N GLN A 132 31.77 27.17 5.01
CA GLN A 132 31.31 27.96 3.87
C GLN A 132 30.18 27.29 3.11
N ILE A 133 29.32 28.11 2.55
CA ILE A 133 28.18 27.71 1.72
C ILE A 133 28.39 28.31 0.33
N MET A 134 28.52 27.45 -0.66
CA MET A 134 28.61 27.82 -2.06
C MET A 134 27.30 27.55 -2.78
N VAL A 135 26.75 28.54 -3.47
CA VAL A 135 25.58 28.37 -4.33
C VAL A 135 26.01 28.41 -5.77
N CYS A 136 25.64 27.42 -6.57
CA CYS A 136 25.97 27.38 -7.98
C CYS A 136 24.81 26.85 -8.84
N TYR A 137 24.92 27.12 -10.14
CA TYR A 137 24.00 26.57 -11.11
C TYR A 137 24.33 25.09 -11.32
N GLY A 138 23.32 24.21 -11.18
CA GLY A 138 23.51 22.78 -11.44
C GLY A 138 22.24 22.02 -11.12
N LYS A 139 22.17 20.79 -11.59
CA LYS A 139 21.02 19.91 -11.34
C LYS A 139 21.49 18.51 -11.02
N VAL A 140 21.21 18.10 -9.80
CA VAL A 140 21.31 16.71 -9.34
C VAL A 140 19.91 16.30 -8.90
N HIS A 141 19.58 15.04 -9.01
CA HIS A 141 18.23 14.56 -8.76
C HIS A 141 17.82 14.72 -7.28
N GLN A 142 18.75 14.49 -6.37
CA GLN A 142 18.53 14.55 -4.92
C GLN A 142 19.84 14.92 -4.22
N GLY A 143 19.75 15.69 -3.15
CA GLY A 143 20.88 16.07 -2.31
C GLY A 143 21.41 14.91 -1.47
N TYR A 144 22.66 15.03 -1.07
CA TYR A 144 23.36 14.02 -0.29
C TYR A 144 24.41 14.64 0.63
N GLU A 145 24.72 13.93 1.71
CA GLU A 145 25.82 14.31 2.61
C GLU A 145 26.82 13.17 2.79
N TYR A 146 28.08 13.54 2.89
CA TYR A 146 29.19 12.68 3.30
C TYR A 146 29.62 13.04 4.72
N PRO A 147 29.09 12.38 5.77
CA PRO A 147 29.41 12.76 7.15
C PRO A 147 30.89 12.67 7.50
N ILE A 148 31.60 11.68 6.98
CA ILE A 148 33.03 11.48 7.21
C ILE A 148 33.87 12.62 6.61
N LEU A 149 33.45 13.13 5.45
CA LEU A 149 34.14 14.23 4.75
C LEU A 149 33.60 15.60 5.18
N GLN A 150 32.60 15.65 6.02
CA GLN A 150 31.91 16.90 6.39
C GLN A 150 31.51 17.71 5.16
N PHE A 151 30.88 17.06 4.20
CA PHE A 151 30.50 17.64 2.92
C PHE A 151 29.04 17.35 2.61
N ALA A 152 28.28 18.37 2.21
CA ALA A 152 26.87 18.23 1.87
C ALA A 152 26.53 18.94 0.56
N VAL A 153 25.70 18.31 -0.25
CA VAL A 153 25.11 18.89 -1.46
C VAL A 153 23.60 18.92 -1.29
N ILE A 154 23.00 20.09 -1.42
CA ILE A 154 21.55 20.31 -1.30
C ILE A 154 21.07 20.86 -2.64
N THR A 155 19.92 20.39 -3.12
CA THR A 155 19.40 20.73 -4.46
C THR A 155 18.08 21.48 -4.38
N ASP A 156 17.69 22.11 -5.49
CA ASP A 156 16.37 22.73 -5.63
C ASP A 156 15.22 21.78 -5.31
N THR A 157 15.37 20.49 -5.67
CA THR A 157 14.36 19.46 -5.39
C THR A 157 14.22 19.18 -3.89
N ASP A 158 15.30 19.30 -3.12
CA ASP A 158 15.25 19.16 -1.66
C ASP A 158 14.63 20.42 -1.00
N ILE A 159 14.89 21.59 -1.57
CA ILE A 159 14.42 22.87 -1.03
C ILE A 159 12.96 23.13 -1.39
N PHE A 160 12.57 22.96 -2.66
CA PHE A 160 11.29 23.37 -3.23
C PHE A 160 10.35 22.20 -3.61
N GLY A 161 10.80 20.96 -3.46
CA GLY A 161 10.09 19.77 -3.96
C GLY A 161 10.21 19.60 -5.48
N GLU A 162 9.75 18.48 -6.02
CA GLU A 162 9.74 18.22 -7.46
C GLU A 162 8.67 19.07 -8.16
N GLU A 163 9.05 19.89 -9.12
CA GLU A 163 8.09 20.51 -10.04
C GLU A 163 7.35 19.43 -10.84
N LYS A 164 6.13 19.08 -10.44
CA LYS A 164 5.24 18.25 -11.23
C LYS A 164 4.93 18.94 -12.56
N LYS A 165 5.66 18.58 -13.63
CA LYS A 165 5.24 18.95 -14.98
C LYS A 165 3.84 18.40 -15.20
N LYS A 166 2.82 19.27 -15.26
CA LYS A 166 1.45 18.93 -15.64
C LYS A 166 1.48 18.25 -17.01
N LYS A 167 1.57 16.92 -17.03
CA LYS A 167 1.29 16.14 -18.23
C LYS A 167 -0.17 16.41 -18.61
N LYS A 168 -0.40 16.98 -19.77
CA LYS A 168 -1.73 17.10 -20.36
C LYS A 168 -2.39 15.74 -20.34
N ARG A 169 -3.49 15.63 -19.57
CA ARG A 169 -4.33 14.42 -19.51
C ARG A 169 -4.87 14.15 -20.91
N HIS A 170 -4.32 13.18 -21.61
CA HIS A 170 -5.04 12.43 -22.62
C HIS A 170 -5.99 11.49 -21.85
N ARG A 171 -7.28 11.77 -21.94
CA ARG A 171 -8.32 10.81 -21.56
C ARG A 171 -8.26 9.68 -22.57
N THR A 172 -7.77 8.53 -22.17
CA THR A 172 -8.00 7.26 -22.85
C THR A 172 -8.69 6.33 -21.86
N TYR A 173 -9.97 6.14 -22.09
CA TYR A 173 -10.70 4.99 -21.61
C TYR A 173 -10.22 3.79 -22.41
N GLU A 174 -9.49 2.86 -21.77
CA GLU A 174 -9.28 1.53 -22.34
C GLU A 174 -9.17 0.51 -21.20
N GLY A 175 -10.20 -0.35 -21.10
CA GLY A 175 -10.04 -1.67 -20.49
C GLY A 175 -9.09 -2.47 -21.38
N GLU A 176 -8.08 -3.10 -20.81
CA GLU A 176 -7.15 -3.93 -21.56
C GLU A 176 -7.87 -5.14 -22.16
N LYS A 177 -8.16 -5.02 -23.43
CA LYS A 177 -8.34 -6.14 -24.36
C LYS A 177 -7.00 -6.87 -24.43
N ILE A 178 -7.04 -8.20 -24.57
CA ILE A 178 -5.85 -8.99 -24.89
C ILE A 178 -5.22 -8.38 -26.14
N GLN A 179 -4.10 -7.66 -25.96
CA GLN A 179 -3.49 -6.89 -27.05
C GLN A 179 -2.42 -7.68 -27.81
N GLN A 180 -1.98 -8.84 -27.29
CA GLN A 180 -0.96 -9.66 -27.97
C GLN A 180 -1.23 -11.16 -27.83
N PHE A 181 -0.95 -11.89 -28.90
CA PHE A 181 -1.02 -13.37 -28.97
C PHE A 181 -0.09 -14.09 -27.98
N THR A 182 0.86 -13.39 -27.39
CA THR A 182 1.83 -13.90 -26.40
C THR A 182 1.21 -14.22 -25.03
N ASP A 183 -0.03 -13.82 -24.78
CA ASP A 183 -0.69 -14.00 -23.47
C ASP A 183 -1.41 -15.36 -23.35
N LEU A 184 -1.57 -16.10 -24.43
CA LEU A 184 -2.23 -17.40 -24.47
C LEU A 184 -1.23 -18.53 -24.78
N SER A 185 -1.17 -19.52 -23.90
CA SER A 185 -0.40 -20.75 -24.10
C SER A 185 -1.31 -21.90 -24.54
N VAL A 186 -0.83 -22.75 -25.45
CA VAL A 186 -1.58 -23.92 -25.87
C VAL A 186 -1.89 -24.80 -24.66
N GLY A 187 -3.17 -25.13 -24.46
CA GLY A 187 -3.66 -25.83 -23.28
C GLY A 187 -4.32 -24.93 -22.24
N ASP A 188 -4.25 -23.60 -22.38
CA ASP A 188 -4.94 -22.69 -21.49
C ASP A 188 -6.46 -22.80 -21.63
N TYR A 189 -7.14 -22.70 -20.50
CA TYR A 189 -8.59 -22.55 -20.49
C TYR A 189 -8.95 -21.11 -20.87
N VAL A 190 -9.82 -20.97 -21.87
CA VAL A 190 -10.30 -19.69 -22.37
C VAL A 190 -11.81 -19.62 -22.34
N VAL A 191 -12.35 -18.47 -22.04
CA VAL A 191 -13.79 -18.20 -22.06
C VAL A 191 -14.13 -17.36 -23.27
N HIS A 192 -14.91 -17.90 -24.18
CA HIS A 192 -15.49 -17.13 -25.27
C HIS A 192 -16.79 -16.49 -24.83
N GLU A 193 -17.01 -15.24 -25.19
CA GLU A 193 -18.18 -14.47 -24.75
C GLU A 193 -19.51 -15.19 -25.04
N ASN A 194 -19.65 -15.84 -26.18
CA ASN A 194 -20.91 -16.46 -26.61
C ASN A 194 -20.95 -17.99 -26.43
N HIS A 195 -19.79 -18.65 -26.31
CA HIS A 195 -19.71 -20.13 -26.30
C HIS A 195 -19.20 -20.72 -25.01
N GLY A 196 -18.72 -19.89 -24.07
CA GLY A 196 -18.28 -20.31 -22.74
C GLY A 196 -16.87 -20.89 -22.72
N LEU A 197 -16.62 -21.80 -21.79
CA LEU A 197 -15.29 -22.30 -21.45
C LEU A 197 -14.83 -23.39 -22.44
N GLY A 198 -13.67 -23.16 -23.05
CA GLY A 198 -12.96 -24.08 -23.92
C GLY A 198 -11.47 -24.10 -23.61
N ILE A 199 -10.69 -24.90 -24.37
CA ILE A 199 -9.23 -25.00 -24.27
C ILE A 199 -8.63 -24.42 -25.54
N TYR A 200 -7.70 -23.47 -25.39
CA TYR A 200 -6.94 -22.92 -26.50
C TYR A 200 -5.95 -23.97 -27.04
N LYS A 201 -6.01 -24.21 -28.36
CA LYS A 201 -5.18 -25.21 -29.06
C LYS A 201 -4.15 -24.61 -30.01
N GLY A 202 -4.05 -23.29 -30.06
CA GLY A 202 -3.11 -22.59 -30.91
C GLY A 202 -3.79 -21.86 -32.07
N ILE A 203 -2.98 -21.39 -33.02
CA ILE A 203 -3.42 -20.70 -34.22
C ILE A 203 -3.23 -21.65 -35.41
N GLU A 204 -4.27 -21.78 -36.20
CA GLU A 204 -4.23 -22.56 -37.46
C GLU A 204 -4.47 -21.62 -38.66
N LYS A 205 -3.70 -21.81 -39.71
CA LYS A 205 -3.92 -21.11 -40.99
C LYS A 205 -4.97 -21.87 -41.78
N ILE A 206 -6.07 -21.24 -42.07
CA ILE A 206 -7.16 -21.83 -42.82
C ILE A 206 -7.38 -21.00 -44.09
N GLU A 207 -7.42 -21.65 -45.22
CA GLU A 207 -7.74 -21.03 -46.50
C GLU A 207 -9.27 -20.99 -46.69
N VAL A 208 -9.82 -19.77 -46.70
CA VAL A 208 -11.24 -19.52 -47.01
C VAL A 208 -11.30 -18.52 -48.15
N ASP A 209 -12.03 -18.84 -49.21
CA ASP A 209 -12.19 -17.99 -50.42
C ASP A 209 -10.85 -17.59 -51.08
N ARG A 210 -9.91 -18.54 -51.21
CA ARG A 210 -8.56 -18.34 -51.78
C ARG A 210 -7.69 -17.32 -51.01
N LYS A 211 -8.05 -17.01 -49.76
CA LYS A 211 -7.23 -16.20 -48.84
C LYS A 211 -6.88 -16.98 -47.57
N VAL A 212 -5.62 -17.06 -47.30
CA VAL A 212 -5.12 -17.67 -46.05
C VAL A 212 -5.28 -16.68 -44.92
N LYS A 213 -6.00 -17.05 -43.86
CA LYS A 213 -6.19 -16.24 -42.65
C LYS A 213 -5.82 -17.06 -41.43
N ASP A 214 -5.32 -16.39 -40.40
CA ASP A 214 -4.99 -16.97 -39.11
C ASP A 214 -6.25 -17.08 -38.24
N TYR A 215 -6.55 -18.31 -37.76
CA TYR A 215 -7.66 -18.59 -36.88
C TYR A 215 -7.18 -19.14 -35.54
N ILE A 216 -7.76 -18.66 -34.47
CA ILE A 216 -7.60 -19.19 -33.12
C ILE A 216 -8.48 -20.44 -33.00
N LYS A 217 -7.88 -21.57 -32.62
CA LYS A 217 -8.60 -22.82 -32.40
C LYS A 217 -8.88 -23.02 -30.93
N ILE A 218 -10.13 -23.21 -30.57
CA ILE A 218 -10.59 -23.50 -29.21
C ILE A 218 -11.35 -24.82 -29.20
N GLU A 219 -10.92 -25.78 -28.40
CA GLU A 219 -11.57 -27.05 -28.23
C GLU A 219 -12.59 -27.02 -27.08
N TYR A 220 -13.78 -27.52 -27.32
CA TYR A 220 -14.88 -27.62 -26.37
C TYR A 220 -15.18 -29.06 -25.97
N ALA A 221 -16.08 -29.28 -25.00
CA ALA A 221 -16.48 -30.63 -24.59
C ALA A 221 -16.99 -31.47 -25.76
N GLY A 222 -16.52 -32.71 -25.86
CA GLY A 222 -16.85 -33.60 -26.96
C GLY A 222 -15.96 -33.45 -28.19
N GLY A 223 -14.82 -32.75 -28.08
CA GLY A 223 -13.86 -32.60 -29.19
C GLY A 223 -14.27 -31.61 -30.29
N SER A 224 -15.35 -30.84 -30.08
CA SER A 224 -15.80 -29.82 -31.03
C SER A 224 -14.86 -28.63 -31.01
N ASN A 225 -14.45 -28.14 -32.19
CA ASN A 225 -13.54 -26.99 -32.32
C ASN A 225 -14.28 -25.76 -32.81
N LEU A 226 -13.98 -24.61 -32.21
CA LEU A 226 -14.39 -23.30 -32.67
C LEU A 226 -13.17 -22.57 -33.25
N TYR A 227 -13.34 -21.99 -34.42
CA TYR A 227 -12.34 -21.21 -35.11
C TYR A 227 -12.75 -19.76 -35.13
N ILE A 228 -11.93 -18.88 -34.57
CA ILE A 228 -12.19 -17.45 -34.47
C ILE A 228 -11.06 -16.75 -35.19
N LEU A 229 -11.40 -15.70 -35.99
CA LEU A 229 -10.36 -14.89 -36.64
C LEU A 229 -9.41 -14.31 -35.61
N ALA A 230 -8.11 -14.36 -35.87
CA ALA A 230 -7.10 -13.78 -34.99
C ALA A 230 -7.31 -12.30 -34.67
N THR A 231 -8.00 -11.57 -35.54
CA THR A 231 -8.40 -10.17 -35.35
C THR A 231 -9.54 -9.98 -34.33
N GLN A 232 -10.22 -11.04 -33.91
CA GLN A 232 -11.32 -11.03 -32.94
C GLN A 232 -10.90 -11.56 -31.56
N LEU A 233 -9.66 -11.33 -31.17
CA LEU A 233 -9.09 -11.75 -29.89
C LEU A 233 -9.85 -11.15 -28.69
N ASP A 234 -10.51 -10.04 -28.87
CA ASP A 234 -11.34 -9.34 -27.88
C ASP A 234 -12.56 -10.14 -27.39
N GLN A 235 -12.98 -11.17 -28.15
CA GLN A 235 -14.09 -12.05 -27.77
C GLN A 235 -13.67 -13.20 -26.84
N ILE A 236 -12.36 -13.32 -26.53
CA ILE A 236 -11.79 -14.40 -25.74
C ILE A 236 -11.09 -13.80 -24.51
N GLN A 237 -11.28 -14.43 -23.38
CA GLN A 237 -10.59 -14.09 -22.14
C GLN A 237 -9.96 -15.35 -21.55
N LYS A 238 -8.75 -15.20 -20.96
CA LYS A 238 -8.10 -16.30 -20.26
C LYS A 238 -8.86 -16.64 -18.97
N TYR A 239 -9.18 -17.92 -18.76
CA TYR A 239 -9.86 -18.38 -17.55
C TYR A 239 -8.87 -18.39 -16.37
N ALA A 240 -9.14 -17.60 -15.34
CA ALA A 240 -8.35 -17.52 -14.11
C ALA A 240 -9.03 -18.27 -12.95
N GLY A 241 -9.26 -19.58 -13.10
CA GLY A 241 -9.81 -20.42 -12.03
C GLY A 241 -8.77 -20.73 -10.96
N LYS A 242 -9.13 -20.62 -9.68
CA LYS A 242 -8.28 -20.89 -8.51
C LYS A 242 -8.28 -22.35 -8.06
N ASP A 243 -9.20 -23.18 -8.55
CA ASP A 243 -9.40 -24.52 -8.04
C ASP A 243 -8.48 -25.55 -8.72
N ALA A 244 -7.89 -26.42 -7.91
CA ALA A 244 -7.09 -27.57 -8.33
C ALA A 244 -7.88 -28.61 -9.13
N ARG A 245 -9.18 -28.41 -9.34
CA ARG A 245 -10.03 -29.26 -10.17
C ARG A 245 -10.12 -28.70 -11.58
N LYS A 246 -9.90 -29.56 -12.59
CA LYS A 246 -10.06 -29.19 -13.99
C LYS A 246 -11.50 -28.70 -14.22
N PRO A 247 -11.70 -27.46 -14.69
CA PRO A 247 -13.04 -26.93 -14.91
C PRO A 247 -13.76 -27.72 -16.02
N LYS A 248 -15.06 -27.93 -15.88
CA LYS A 248 -15.87 -28.63 -16.88
C LYS A 248 -16.05 -27.76 -18.11
N LEU A 249 -15.61 -28.27 -19.26
CA LEU A 249 -15.76 -27.58 -20.55
C LEU A 249 -17.24 -27.47 -20.94
N ASN A 250 -17.60 -26.36 -21.55
CA ASN A 250 -18.91 -26.18 -22.14
C ASN A 250 -19.04 -26.99 -23.45
N LYS A 251 -20.27 -27.39 -23.80
CA LYS A 251 -20.57 -28.02 -25.06
C LYS A 251 -20.96 -26.98 -26.11
N LEU A 252 -20.29 -26.99 -27.25
CA LEU A 252 -20.58 -26.05 -28.33
C LEU A 252 -22.02 -26.17 -28.82
N GLY A 253 -22.76 -25.07 -28.98
CA GLY A 253 -24.15 -25.07 -29.40
C GLY A 253 -25.17 -25.42 -28.30
N SER A 254 -24.73 -25.69 -27.06
CA SER A 254 -25.65 -25.95 -25.94
C SER A 254 -26.11 -24.66 -25.28
N GLN A 255 -27.31 -24.69 -24.68
CA GLN A 255 -27.85 -23.56 -23.90
C GLN A 255 -27.24 -23.46 -22.49
N GLU A 256 -26.28 -24.35 -22.13
CA GLU A 256 -25.70 -24.37 -20.78
C GLU A 256 -25.00 -23.05 -20.41
N TRP A 257 -24.24 -22.48 -21.35
CA TRP A 257 -23.56 -21.21 -21.14
C TRP A 257 -24.55 -20.05 -20.99
N THR A 258 -25.58 -20.01 -21.80
CA THR A 258 -26.64 -19.00 -21.72
C THR A 258 -27.41 -19.09 -20.39
N LYS A 259 -27.68 -20.32 -19.92
CA LYS A 259 -28.28 -20.55 -18.59
C LYS A 259 -27.35 -20.16 -17.46
N THR A 260 -26.04 -20.43 -17.57
CA THR A 260 -25.04 -20.01 -16.58
C THR A 260 -24.92 -18.49 -16.52
N LYS A 261 -24.82 -17.82 -17.68
CA LYS A 261 -24.87 -16.36 -17.77
C LYS A 261 -26.15 -15.80 -17.15
N GLY A 262 -27.30 -16.42 -17.42
CA GLY A 262 -28.59 -16.00 -16.87
C GLY A 262 -28.65 -16.13 -15.35
N LYS A 263 -28.15 -17.25 -14.78
CA LYS A 263 -28.07 -17.45 -13.32
C LYS A 263 -27.16 -16.42 -12.64
N VAL A 264 -25.96 -16.20 -13.20
CA VAL A 264 -25.00 -15.23 -12.65
C VAL A 264 -25.56 -13.81 -12.76
N ARG A 265 -26.14 -13.45 -13.92
CA ARG A 265 -26.79 -12.15 -14.11
C ARG A 265 -27.97 -11.95 -13.18
N GLY A 266 -28.76 -13.01 -12.93
CA GLY A 266 -29.86 -13.01 -11.96
C GLY A 266 -29.38 -12.79 -10.52
N ALA A 267 -28.35 -13.52 -10.08
CA ALA A 267 -27.77 -13.37 -8.74
C ALA A 267 -27.16 -11.98 -8.53
N VAL A 268 -26.44 -11.47 -9.51
CA VAL A 268 -25.88 -10.10 -9.47
C VAL A 268 -26.98 -9.04 -9.44
N ARG A 269 -28.02 -9.23 -10.24
CA ARG A 269 -29.19 -8.32 -10.28
C ARG A 269 -29.93 -8.34 -8.94
N GLN A 270 -30.08 -9.50 -8.30
CA GLN A 270 -30.67 -9.62 -6.99
C GLN A 270 -29.86 -8.86 -5.94
N ILE A 271 -28.53 -9.08 -5.90
CA ILE A 271 -27.63 -8.37 -4.98
C ILE A 271 -27.66 -6.87 -5.23
N ALA A 272 -27.68 -6.45 -6.50
CA ALA A 272 -27.78 -5.04 -6.85
C ALA A 272 -29.15 -4.46 -6.45
N GLN A 273 -30.24 -5.20 -6.63
CA GLN A 273 -31.58 -4.76 -6.22
C GLN A 273 -31.69 -4.63 -4.70
N ASP A 274 -31.16 -5.59 -3.94
CA ASP A 274 -31.16 -5.55 -2.47
C ASP A 274 -30.34 -4.36 -1.94
N LEU A 275 -29.22 -4.04 -2.61
CA LEU A 275 -28.41 -2.86 -2.30
C LEU A 275 -29.13 -1.56 -2.66
N VAL A 276 -29.66 -1.46 -3.89
CA VAL A 276 -30.42 -0.27 -4.35
C VAL A 276 -31.62 -0.04 -3.44
N LYS A 277 -32.33 -1.11 -3.03
CA LYS A 277 -33.44 -1.00 -2.10
C LYS A 277 -33.02 -0.45 -0.74
N LEU A 278 -31.91 -0.96 -0.18
CA LEU A 278 -31.37 -0.49 1.11
C LEU A 278 -30.94 0.99 1.04
N TYR A 279 -30.36 1.42 -0.08
CA TYR A 279 -29.98 2.82 -0.28
C TYR A 279 -31.22 3.70 -0.55
N ALA A 280 -32.20 3.23 -1.31
CA ALA A 280 -33.47 3.94 -1.50
C ALA A 280 -34.22 4.13 -0.17
N GLU A 281 -34.29 3.09 0.66
CA GLU A 281 -34.85 3.19 2.01
C GLU A 281 -34.11 4.21 2.90
N ARG A 282 -32.80 4.38 2.71
CA ARG A 282 -32.02 5.41 3.40
C ARG A 282 -32.24 6.82 2.85
N GLU A 283 -32.37 6.96 1.54
CA GLU A 283 -32.66 8.25 0.90
C GLU A 283 -34.05 8.80 1.25
N GLU A 284 -35.03 7.90 1.54
CA GLU A 284 -36.35 8.29 1.99
C GLU A 284 -36.38 8.69 3.47
N GLN A 285 -35.37 8.31 4.27
CA GLN A 285 -35.30 8.65 5.69
C GLN A 285 -34.52 9.95 5.88
N ASN A 286 -35.08 10.86 6.66
CA ASN A 286 -34.38 12.08 7.08
C ASN A 286 -33.38 11.73 8.18
N GLY A 287 -32.12 12.04 7.96
CA GLY A 287 -31.05 11.99 8.96
C GLY A 287 -31.15 13.12 9.98
N TYR A 288 -30.35 13.04 11.01
CA TYR A 288 -30.15 14.16 11.91
C TYR A 288 -29.26 15.21 11.20
N MET A 289 -29.73 16.44 11.14
CA MET A 289 -28.99 17.55 10.54
C MET A 289 -28.21 18.27 11.64
N TYR A 290 -26.90 18.20 11.58
CA TYR A 290 -26.00 18.90 12.51
C TYR A 290 -25.95 20.40 12.18
N GLY A 291 -25.76 21.23 13.20
CA GLY A 291 -25.56 22.68 13.02
C GLY A 291 -24.21 23.03 12.39
N PRO A 292 -24.03 24.30 12.00
CA PRO A 292 -22.75 24.80 11.51
C PRO A 292 -21.67 24.73 12.60
N ASP A 293 -20.41 24.80 12.20
CA ASP A 293 -19.28 24.73 13.12
C ASP A 293 -19.32 25.80 14.21
N THR A 294 -19.28 25.35 15.45
CA THR A 294 -19.23 26.20 16.64
C THR A 294 -17.82 26.82 16.84
N VAL A 295 -17.67 27.73 17.77
CA VAL A 295 -16.37 28.27 18.19
C VAL A 295 -15.47 27.13 18.71
N TRP A 296 -16.02 26.21 19.49
CA TRP A 296 -15.29 25.03 20.02
C TRP A 296 -14.79 24.11 18.94
N GLN A 297 -15.54 23.93 17.83
CA GLN A 297 -15.09 23.13 16.69
C GLN A 297 -13.84 23.74 16.05
N ARG A 298 -13.83 25.08 15.89
CA ARG A 298 -12.68 25.80 15.31
C ARG A 298 -11.46 25.72 16.21
N GLU A 299 -11.63 26.01 17.51
CA GLU A 299 -10.55 25.87 18.52
C GLU A 299 -9.98 24.44 18.52
N PHE A 300 -10.85 23.44 18.46
CA PHE A 300 -10.43 22.03 18.41
C PHE A 300 -9.60 21.72 17.16
N GLU A 301 -9.97 22.28 16.02
CA GLU A 301 -9.27 22.09 14.74
C GLU A 301 -7.94 22.84 14.71
N GLU A 302 -7.87 24.06 15.24
CA GLU A 302 -6.64 24.86 15.38
C GLU A 302 -5.59 24.20 16.29
N LEU A 303 -6.01 23.39 17.25
CA LEU A 303 -5.13 22.60 18.11
C LEU A 303 -4.51 21.38 17.41
N PHE A 304 -4.77 21.18 16.12
CA PHE A 304 -4.13 20.11 15.37
C PHE A 304 -2.66 20.47 15.09
N PRO A 305 -1.68 19.62 15.50
CA PRO A 305 -0.27 20.00 15.48
C PRO A 305 0.41 19.92 14.11
N PHE A 306 -0.32 19.51 13.05
CA PHE A 306 0.21 19.32 11.71
C PHE A 306 -0.55 20.19 10.71
N GLU A 307 0.10 20.56 9.62
CA GLU A 307 -0.58 21.19 8.49
C GLU A 307 -1.37 20.14 7.69
N GLU A 308 -2.64 20.45 7.41
CA GLU A 308 -3.48 19.60 6.58
C GLU A 308 -3.08 19.68 5.12
N THR A 309 -3.15 18.55 4.42
CA THR A 309 -3.05 18.54 2.97
C THR A 309 -4.35 19.06 2.34
N GLU A 310 -4.29 19.51 1.08
CA GLU A 310 -5.48 20.01 0.36
C GLU A 310 -6.57 18.93 0.31
N ASP A 311 -6.21 17.67 0.07
CA ASP A 311 -7.13 16.54 0.06
C ASP A 311 -7.79 16.29 1.43
N GLN A 312 -7.04 16.46 2.52
CA GLN A 312 -7.59 16.34 3.88
C GLN A 312 -8.63 17.43 4.15
N VAL A 313 -8.33 18.67 3.81
CA VAL A 313 -9.27 19.80 3.97
C VAL A 313 -10.54 19.53 3.16
N LEU A 314 -10.42 19.16 1.89
CA LEU A 314 -11.57 18.81 1.04
C LEU A 314 -12.40 17.66 1.62
N ALA A 315 -11.77 16.64 2.19
CA ALA A 315 -12.46 15.50 2.78
C ALA A 315 -13.15 15.86 4.10
N ILE A 316 -12.54 16.73 4.93
CA ILE A 316 -13.15 17.26 6.15
C ILE A 316 -14.38 18.09 5.80
N ASP A 317 -14.26 19.03 4.87
CA ASP A 317 -15.36 19.89 4.43
C ASP A 317 -16.51 19.09 3.81
N ALA A 318 -16.19 18.07 3.02
CA ALA A 318 -17.18 17.19 2.45
C ALA A 318 -17.92 16.38 3.52
N THR A 319 -17.19 15.85 4.53
CA THR A 319 -17.78 15.13 5.66
C THR A 319 -18.69 16.01 6.49
N LYS A 320 -18.27 17.25 6.79
CA LYS A 320 -19.09 18.22 7.53
C LYS A 320 -20.35 18.60 6.76
N ARG A 321 -20.23 18.86 5.45
CA ARG A 321 -21.39 19.17 4.59
C ARG A 321 -22.41 18.02 4.55
N ASP A 322 -21.94 16.77 4.53
CA ASP A 322 -22.84 15.62 4.60
C ASP A 322 -23.59 15.57 5.93
N MET A 323 -22.89 15.78 7.07
CA MET A 323 -23.49 15.84 8.40
C MET A 323 -24.46 17.01 8.57
N GLU A 324 -24.25 18.12 7.90
CA GLU A 324 -25.12 19.30 7.90
C GLU A 324 -26.30 19.17 6.92
N SER A 325 -26.37 18.08 6.18
CA SER A 325 -27.46 17.80 5.24
C SER A 325 -28.59 17.00 5.90
N HIS A 326 -29.77 16.98 5.28
CA HIS A 326 -30.88 16.12 5.70
C HIS A 326 -30.69 14.65 5.34
N LYS A 327 -29.68 14.33 4.51
CA LYS A 327 -29.40 12.96 4.09
C LYS A 327 -28.55 12.26 5.14
N ILE A 328 -28.83 10.99 5.40
CA ILE A 328 -27.98 10.17 6.25
C ILE A 328 -26.65 9.92 5.54
N MET A 329 -25.55 10.41 6.11
CA MET A 329 -24.22 10.26 5.54
C MET A 329 -23.80 8.79 5.42
N ASP A 330 -23.25 8.38 4.27
CA ASP A 330 -22.47 7.15 4.09
C ASP A 330 -21.24 7.46 3.23
N ARG A 331 -20.23 8.00 3.86
CA ARG A 331 -19.01 8.43 3.17
C ARG A 331 -17.87 7.46 3.39
N LEU A 332 -17.15 7.17 2.28
CA LEU A 332 -15.91 6.40 2.28
C LEU A 332 -14.71 7.35 2.18
N ILE A 333 -13.84 7.33 3.17
CA ILE A 333 -12.53 8.00 3.11
C ILE A 333 -11.49 6.96 2.70
N CYS A 334 -10.96 7.14 1.50
CA CYS A 334 -9.92 6.29 0.93
C CYS A 334 -8.59 7.05 0.92
N GLY A 335 -7.54 6.47 1.48
CA GLY A 335 -6.21 7.08 1.49
C GLY A 335 -5.20 6.13 2.09
N ASP A 336 -3.94 6.30 1.75
CA ASP A 336 -2.87 5.43 2.23
C ASP A 336 -2.76 5.42 3.76
N VAL A 337 -2.05 4.42 4.26
CA VAL A 337 -1.75 4.33 5.69
C VAL A 337 -0.93 5.56 6.10
N GLY A 338 -1.36 6.27 7.16
CA GLY A 338 -0.69 7.49 7.64
C GLY A 338 -1.07 8.77 6.91
N TYR A 339 -2.14 8.79 6.09
CA TYR A 339 -2.65 9.98 5.40
C TYR A 339 -3.68 10.77 6.23
N GLY A 340 -3.70 10.62 7.53
CA GLY A 340 -4.55 11.42 8.41
C GLY A 340 -6.03 11.07 8.39
N LYS A 341 -6.46 9.92 7.84
CA LYS A 341 -7.87 9.48 7.82
C LYS A 341 -8.53 9.55 9.21
N THR A 342 -7.77 9.21 10.25
CA THR A 342 -8.26 9.22 11.63
C THR A 342 -8.60 10.62 12.10
N GLU A 343 -7.87 11.66 11.69
CA GLU A 343 -8.17 13.04 12.07
C GLU A 343 -9.50 13.52 11.48
N ILE A 344 -9.83 13.11 10.25
CA ILE A 344 -11.15 13.39 9.65
C ILE A 344 -12.26 12.81 10.53
N ALA A 345 -12.08 11.55 10.98
CA ALA A 345 -13.05 10.90 11.87
C ALA A 345 -13.12 11.57 13.26
N ILE A 346 -12.00 12.05 13.79
CA ILE A 346 -11.93 12.76 15.07
C ILE A 346 -12.72 14.09 14.99
N ARG A 347 -12.57 14.85 13.92
CA ARG A 347 -13.30 16.11 13.71
C ARG A 347 -14.80 15.89 13.54
N ALA A 348 -15.19 14.86 12.77
CA ALA A 348 -16.58 14.46 12.64
C ALA A 348 -17.18 13.99 13.98
N ALA A 349 -16.41 13.22 14.76
CA ALA A 349 -16.84 12.77 16.09
C ALA A 349 -17.02 13.95 17.06
N PHE A 350 -16.10 14.92 17.05
CA PHE A 350 -16.22 16.10 17.89
C PHE A 350 -17.46 16.92 17.53
N LYS A 351 -17.74 17.10 16.24
CA LYS A 351 -18.96 17.76 15.75
C LYS A 351 -20.23 17.06 16.24
N ALA A 352 -20.27 15.73 16.19
CA ALA A 352 -21.41 14.95 16.65
C ALA A 352 -21.63 15.07 18.17
N VAL A 353 -20.56 15.07 18.97
CA VAL A 353 -20.64 15.19 20.44
C VAL A 353 -21.14 16.55 20.87
N GLN A 354 -20.81 17.64 20.16
CA GLN A 354 -21.30 18.98 20.48
C GLN A 354 -22.83 19.07 20.39
N GLU A 355 -23.46 18.24 19.57
CA GLU A 355 -24.92 18.11 19.44
C GLU A 355 -25.52 17.04 20.38
N ASN A 356 -24.75 16.64 21.41
CA ASN A 356 -25.11 15.60 22.38
C ASN A 356 -25.37 14.21 21.74
N LYS A 357 -24.85 13.94 20.55
CA LYS A 357 -24.91 12.63 19.91
C LYS A 357 -23.74 11.76 20.35
N GLN A 358 -24.00 10.47 20.54
CA GLN A 358 -22.95 9.50 20.83
C GLN A 358 -22.27 9.06 19.56
N VAL A 359 -20.98 8.73 19.67
CA VAL A 359 -20.14 8.26 18.56
C VAL A 359 -19.61 6.86 18.87
N ALA A 360 -19.70 5.97 17.89
CA ALA A 360 -19.07 4.65 17.95
C ALA A 360 -17.95 4.53 16.92
N TYR A 361 -16.75 4.18 17.36
CA TYR A 361 -15.62 3.89 16.49
C TYR A 361 -15.28 2.40 16.53
N LEU A 362 -15.46 1.72 15.39
CA LEU A 362 -15.19 0.30 15.22
C LEU A 362 -13.81 0.07 14.63
N ALA A 363 -12.91 -0.51 15.42
CA ALA A 363 -11.60 -0.96 14.97
C ALA A 363 -11.56 -2.48 14.77
N PRO A 364 -10.80 -3.00 13.78
CA PRO A 364 -10.75 -4.44 13.51
C PRO A 364 -10.02 -5.26 14.58
N THR A 365 -9.10 -4.65 15.34
CA THR A 365 -8.30 -5.33 16.38
C THR A 365 -8.28 -4.58 17.70
N THR A 366 -7.98 -5.32 18.80
CA THR A 366 -7.89 -4.74 20.15
C THR A 366 -6.78 -3.71 20.28
N ILE A 367 -5.62 -3.98 19.68
CA ILE A 367 -4.45 -3.09 19.77
C ILE A 367 -4.73 -1.78 19.01
N LEU A 368 -5.33 -1.87 17.81
CA LEU A 368 -5.74 -0.67 17.07
C LEU A 368 -6.80 0.13 17.84
N ALA A 369 -7.79 -0.56 18.45
CA ALA A 369 -8.78 0.11 19.29
C ALA A 369 -8.13 0.86 20.46
N GLN A 370 -7.10 0.30 21.08
CA GLN A 370 -6.35 0.97 22.15
C GLN A 370 -5.58 2.20 21.62
N GLN A 371 -4.92 2.08 20.47
CA GLN A 371 -4.21 3.22 19.85
C GLN A 371 -5.17 4.35 19.49
N ILE A 372 -6.28 4.03 18.84
CA ILE A 372 -7.33 5.01 18.51
C ILE A 372 -7.91 5.64 19.77
N TYR A 373 -8.20 4.84 20.81
CA TYR A 373 -8.66 5.37 22.10
C TYR A 373 -7.67 6.38 22.68
N ASN A 374 -6.38 6.06 22.67
CA ASN A 374 -5.34 6.96 23.17
C ASN A 374 -5.29 8.27 22.34
N THR A 375 -5.37 8.16 21.01
CA THR A 375 -5.40 9.33 20.11
C THR A 375 -6.63 10.21 20.38
N PHE A 376 -7.83 9.61 20.46
CA PHE A 376 -9.04 10.34 20.78
C PHE A 376 -8.97 10.98 22.16
N SER A 377 -8.53 10.23 23.17
CA SER A 377 -8.39 10.76 24.54
C SER A 377 -7.41 11.92 24.63
N GLN A 378 -6.31 11.86 23.89
CA GLN A 378 -5.33 12.95 23.84
C GLN A 378 -5.89 14.19 23.14
N ARG A 379 -6.56 14.01 22.00
CA ARG A 379 -7.18 15.11 21.22
C ARG A 379 -8.33 15.76 21.96
N MET A 380 -9.10 15.01 22.74
CA MET A 380 -10.27 15.49 23.49
C MET A 380 -9.92 15.99 24.90
N LYS A 381 -8.63 15.95 25.30
CA LYS A 381 -8.20 16.19 26.69
C LYS A 381 -8.66 17.53 27.27
N ASP A 382 -8.65 18.57 26.46
CA ASP A 382 -8.94 19.95 26.88
C ASP A 382 -10.43 20.31 26.73
N PHE A 383 -11.27 19.33 26.34
CA PHE A 383 -12.71 19.50 26.13
C PHE A 383 -13.52 18.56 27.03
N PRO A 384 -14.74 18.93 27.41
CA PRO A 384 -15.60 18.13 28.29
C PRO A 384 -16.22 16.92 27.56
N VAL A 385 -15.38 16.11 26.90
CA VAL A 385 -15.80 14.95 26.10
C VAL A 385 -15.26 13.67 26.76
N ARG A 386 -16.13 12.75 27.09
CA ARG A 386 -15.74 11.47 27.66
C ARG A 386 -15.57 10.41 26.59
N VAL A 387 -14.33 9.99 26.40
CA VAL A 387 -13.97 8.86 25.53
C VAL A 387 -13.79 7.61 26.39
N ASP A 388 -14.34 6.48 26.01
CA ASP A 388 -14.15 5.19 26.69
C ASP A 388 -13.82 4.08 25.70
N LEU A 389 -13.26 2.97 26.22
CA LEU A 389 -12.78 1.84 25.42
C LEU A 389 -13.57 0.58 25.76
N LEU A 390 -14.09 -0.10 24.72
CA LEU A 390 -14.77 -1.37 24.85
C LEU A 390 -14.06 -2.48 24.06
N CYS A 391 -13.08 -3.09 24.67
CA CYS A 391 -12.33 -4.20 24.11
C CYS A 391 -11.89 -5.17 25.22
N ARG A 392 -11.17 -6.23 24.87
CA ARG A 392 -10.74 -7.25 25.82
C ARG A 392 -9.67 -6.78 26.81
N PHE A 393 -8.97 -5.68 26.57
CA PHE A 393 -8.04 -5.07 27.51
C PHE A 393 -8.71 -4.55 28.80
N ARG A 394 -10.04 -4.37 28.74
CA ARG A 394 -10.82 -3.95 29.90
C ARG A 394 -11.35 -5.16 30.66
N THR A 395 -11.24 -5.11 31.98
CA THR A 395 -11.82 -6.16 32.84
C THR A 395 -13.33 -6.25 32.67
N ALA A 396 -13.93 -7.40 32.98
CA ALA A 396 -15.39 -7.58 32.88
C ALA A 396 -16.18 -6.53 33.69
N ALA A 397 -15.66 -6.12 34.86
CA ALA A 397 -16.27 -5.06 35.68
C ALA A 397 -16.20 -3.69 34.97
N GLN A 398 -15.06 -3.34 34.37
CA GLN A 398 -14.90 -2.11 33.60
C GLN A 398 -15.83 -2.10 32.38
N GLN A 399 -15.89 -3.22 31.62
CA GLN A 399 -16.79 -3.31 30.46
C GLN A 399 -18.26 -3.12 30.87
N LYS A 400 -18.72 -3.76 31.96
CA LYS A 400 -20.07 -3.58 32.48
C LYS A 400 -20.35 -2.13 32.85
N LYS A 401 -19.39 -1.45 33.50
CA LYS A 401 -19.50 -0.03 33.84
C LYS A 401 -19.61 0.82 32.57
N THR A 402 -18.71 0.66 31.61
CA THR A 402 -18.72 1.37 30.34
C THR A 402 -20.06 1.20 29.61
N ILE A 403 -20.58 -0.04 29.52
CA ILE A 403 -21.88 -0.33 28.88
C ILE A 403 -23.03 0.37 29.62
N SER A 404 -23.02 0.33 30.96
CA SER A 404 -24.04 1.04 31.76
C SER A 404 -23.99 2.55 31.56
N ASP A 405 -22.78 3.14 31.56
CA ASP A 405 -22.57 4.56 31.37
C ASP A 405 -22.95 4.99 29.94
N LEU A 406 -22.63 4.16 28.91
CA LEU A 406 -23.01 4.39 27.52
C LEU A 406 -24.55 4.44 27.36
N LYS A 407 -25.27 3.51 27.96
CA LYS A 407 -26.74 3.47 27.95
C LYS A 407 -27.36 4.73 28.62
N LYS A 408 -26.69 5.28 29.63
CA LYS A 408 -27.12 6.51 30.31
C LYS A 408 -26.78 7.78 29.54
N GLY A 409 -25.95 7.69 28.50
CA GLY A 409 -25.43 8.83 27.74
C GLY A 409 -24.33 9.59 28.49
N GLN A 410 -23.59 8.91 29.37
CA GLN A 410 -22.44 9.46 30.10
C GLN A 410 -21.11 9.21 29.40
N VAL A 411 -21.11 8.44 28.32
CA VAL A 411 -19.97 8.22 27.41
C VAL A 411 -20.36 8.81 26.07
N ASP A 412 -19.58 9.76 25.60
CA ASP A 412 -19.81 10.48 24.35
C ASP A 412 -19.24 9.71 23.17
N ILE A 413 -18.01 9.21 23.30
CA ILE A 413 -17.31 8.47 22.25
C ILE A 413 -16.89 7.11 22.79
N ILE A 414 -17.36 6.04 22.15
CA ILE A 414 -16.94 4.67 22.45
C ILE A 414 -16.04 4.13 21.34
N VAL A 415 -14.80 3.79 21.67
CA VAL A 415 -13.88 3.12 20.77
C VAL A 415 -13.84 1.63 21.12
N GLY A 416 -13.86 0.75 20.14
CA GLY A 416 -13.71 -0.68 20.42
C GLY A 416 -13.77 -1.56 19.19
N THR A 417 -13.76 -2.86 19.45
CA THR A 417 -13.82 -3.90 18.42
C THR A 417 -15.26 -4.34 18.16
N HIS A 418 -15.45 -5.47 17.49
CA HIS A 418 -16.76 -6.11 17.29
C HIS A 418 -17.58 -6.29 18.57
N ARG A 419 -16.98 -6.13 19.76
CA ARG A 419 -17.69 -6.14 21.06
C ARG A 419 -18.75 -5.05 21.16
N ILE A 420 -18.55 -3.90 20.48
CA ILE A 420 -19.56 -2.82 20.40
C ILE A 420 -20.86 -3.31 19.73
N LEU A 421 -20.77 -4.28 18.80
CA LEU A 421 -21.90 -4.84 18.06
C LEU A 421 -22.65 -5.93 18.84
N SER A 422 -22.34 -6.16 20.11
CA SER A 422 -23.01 -7.17 20.94
C SER A 422 -24.39 -6.67 21.42
N LYS A 423 -25.32 -7.59 21.61
CA LYS A 423 -26.74 -7.29 21.96
C LYS A 423 -26.90 -6.54 23.28
N ASP A 424 -25.96 -6.66 24.20
CA ASP A 424 -25.98 -6.00 25.53
C ASP A 424 -25.49 -4.55 25.47
N VAL A 425 -24.91 -4.11 24.35
CA VAL A 425 -24.50 -2.73 24.14
C VAL A 425 -25.64 -1.93 23.55
N GLN A 426 -26.10 -0.94 24.29
CA GLN A 426 -27.19 -0.05 23.90
C GLN A 426 -26.71 1.39 24.01
N PHE A 427 -26.95 2.16 22.97
CA PHE A 427 -26.69 3.58 22.92
C PHE A 427 -27.94 4.35 23.38
N LYS A 428 -27.77 5.49 24.01
CA LYS A 428 -28.88 6.40 24.32
C LYS A 428 -29.29 7.14 23.03
N ASP A 429 -28.33 7.69 22.30
CA ASP A 429 -28.57 8.43 21.05
C ASP A 429 -27.31 8.38 20.16
N LEU A 430 -27.18 7.35 19.36
CA LEU A 430 -26.05 7.18 18.44
C LEU A 430 -26.25 8.06 17.20
N GLY A 431 -25.37 9.02 16.97
CA GLY A 431 -25.41 9.91 15.81
C GLY A 431 -24.39 9.57 14.73
N LEU A 432 -23.19 9.09 15.11
CA LEU A 432 -22.12 8.79 14.18
C LEU A 432 -21.51 7.41 14.44
N LEU A 433 -21.37 6.63 13.36
CA LEU A 433 -20.66 5.36 13.35
C LEU A 433 -19.44 5.46 12.45
N VAL A 434 -18.25 5.36 13.02
CA VAL A 434 -16.99 5.25 12.28
C VAL A 434 -16.59 3.79 12.17
N VAL A 435 -16.32 3.32 10.95
CA VAL A 435 -15.90 1.94 10.68
C VAL A 435 -14.51 1.96 10.02
N ASP A 436 -13.52 1.46 10.73
CA ASP A 436 -12.16 1.38 10.19
C ASP A 436 -11.93 0.00 9.56
N GLU A 437 -11.39 0.00 8.33
CA GLU A 437 -11.08 -1.19 7.54
C GLU A 437 -12.28 -2.20 7.49
N GLU A 438 -13.44 -1.74 7.02
CA GLU A 438 -14.71 -2.52 6.96
C GLU A 438 -14.53 -3.93 6.36
N GLN A 439 -13.60 -4.11 5.44
CA GLN A 439 -13.30 -5.39 4.79
C GLN A 439 -12.82 -6.47 5.76
N ARG A 440 -12.30 -6.10 6.92
CA ARG A 440 -11.76 -7.04 7.93
C ARG A 440 -12.83 -7.61 8.85
N PHE A 441 -14.03 -7.06 8.84
CA PHE A 441 -15.13 -7.60 9.62
C PHE A 441 -15.77 -8.80 8.92
N GLY A 442 -16.07 -9.84 9.69
CA GLY A 442 -16.78 -11.03 9.22
C GLY A 442 -18.22 -10.73 8.78
N VAL A 443 -18.84 -11.65 8.05
CA VAL A 443 -20.21 -11.49 7.47
C VAL A 443 -21.24 -11.15 8.53
N ALA A 444 -21.25 -11.88 9.65
CA ALA A 444 -22.20 -11.64 10.74
C ALA A 444 -22.06 -10.26 11.38
N HIS A 445 -20.82 -9.72 11.43
CA HIS A 445 -20.57 -8.37 11.93
C HIS A 445 -21.01 -7.33 10.90
N LYS A 446 -20.78 -7.57 9.61
CA LYS A 446 -21.23 -6.68 8.53
C LYS A 446 -22.75 -6.53 8.50
N GLU A 447 -23.49 -7.62 8.75
CA GLU A 447 -24.96 -7.54 8.85
C GLU A 447 -25.40 -6.69 10.06
N LYS A 448 -24.75 -6.83 11.22
CA LYS A 448 -25.03 -5.97 12.38
C LYS A 448 -24.68 -4.50 12.13
N ILE A 449 -23.54 -4.26 11.45
CA ILE A 449 -23.15 -2.90 11.02
C ILE A 449 -24.24 -2.31 10.10
N LYS A 450 -24.76 -3.09 9.16
CA LYS A 450 -25.88 -2.64 8.30
C LYS A 450 -27.12 -2.25 9.09
N GLN A 451 -27.48 -3.01 10.12
CA GLN A 451 -28.63 -2.69 10.98
C GLN A 451 -28.42 -1.38 11.75
N LEU A 452 -27.20 -1.11 12.24
CA LEU A 452 -26.87 0.17 12.89
C LEU A 452 -26.86 1.34 11.91
N LYS A 453 -26.51 1.08 10.65
CA LYS A 453 -26.43 2.10 9.59
C LYS A 453 -27.78 2.71 9.19
N THR A 454 -28.91 2.15 9.58
CA THR A 454 -30.23 2.53 9.03
C THR A 454 -30.57 4.01 9.29
N ASN A 455 -30.29 4.53 10.49
CA ASN A 455 -30.62 5.90 10.91
C ASN A 455 -29.45 6.68 11.49
N VAL A 456 -28.22 6.30 11.19
CA VAL A 456 -27.01 6.85 11.78
C VAL A 456 -26.06 7.24 10.65
N ASP A 457 -25.39 8.36 10.79
CA ASP A 457 -24.32 8.76 9.89
C ASP A 457 -23.15 7.78 9.96
N VAL A 458 -22.62 7.43 8.81
CA VAL A 458 -21.54 6.46 8.71
C VAL A 458 -20.35 7.01 7.96
N LEU A 459 -19.21 6.97 8.62
CA LEU A 459 -17.91 7.29 8.05
C LEU A 459 -17.06 6.02 8.00
N THR A 460 -16.69 5.56 6.83
CA THR A 460 -15.83 4.37 6.65
C THR A 460 -14.44 4.80 6.23
N LEU A 461 -13.43 4.29 6.92
CA LEU A 461 -12.02 4.56 6.60
C LEU A 461 -11.39 3.32 5.98
N THR A 462 -10.58 3.49 4.95
CA THR A 462 -9.84 2.37 4.35
C THR A 462 -8.55 2.84 3.68
N ALA A 463 -7.51 2.02 3.77
CA ALA A 463 -6.27 2.24 3.02
C ALA A 463 -6.34 1.63 1.60
N THR A 464 -7.07 0.52 1.44
CA THR A 464 -7.23 -0.17 0.16
C THR A 464 -8.68 -0.58 0.00
N PRO A 465 -9.48 0.17 -0.77
CA PRO A 465 -10.87 -0.18 -0.98
C PRO A 465 -10.96 -1.55 -1.68
N ILE A 466 -11.81 -2.42 -1.15
CA ILE A 466 -12.13 -3.66 -1.89
C ILE A 466 -12.85 -3.32 -3.19
N PRO A 467 -12.64 -4.14 -4.25
CA PRO A 467 -13.23 -3.89 -5.57
C PRO A 467 -14.72 -3.59 -5.55
N ARG A 468 -15.48 -4.26 -4.67
CA ARG A 468 -16.92 -4.06 -4.53
C ARG A 468 -17.26 -2.68 -3.95
N THR A 469 -16.62 -2.28 -2.87
CA THR A 469 -16.85 -0.97 -2.22
C THR A 469 -16.42 0.17 -3.15
N LEU A 470 -15.30 0.00 -3.83
CA LEU A 470 -14.82 0.93 -4.85
C LEU A 470 -15.80 1.06 -6.01
N HIS A 471 -16.33 -0.06 -6.51
CA HIS A 471 -17.31 -0.05 -7.59
C HIS A 471 -18.62 0.65 -7.20
N MET A 472 -19.10 0.45 -5.97
CA MET A 472 -20.29 1.15 -5.45
C MET A 472 -20.08 2.67 -5.40
N SER A 473 -18.89 3.12 -4.99
CA SER A 473 -18.57 4.56 -4.96
C SER A 473 -18.40 5.14 -6.36
N LEU A 474 -17.79 4.39 -7.29
CA LEU A 474 -17.64 4.83 -8.69
C LEU A 474 -18.98 4.95 -9.44
N ILE A 475 -20.00 4.18 -9.05
CA ILE A 475 -21.37 4.26 -9.61
C ILE A 475 -22.19 5.39 -8.96
N GLY A 476 -21.64 6.05 -7.93
CA GLY A 476 -22.34 7.13 -7.22
C GLY A 476 -23.34 6.66 -6.17
N ILE A 477 -23.32 5.36 -5.80
CA ILE A 477 -24.20 4.81 -4.75
C ILE A 477 -23.69 5.22 -3.35
N ARG A 478 -22.42 5.54 -3.20
CA ARG A 478 -21.77 5.90 -1.95
C ARG A 478 -20.81 7.05 -2.17
N ASP A 479 -20.88 8.07 -1.32
CA ASP A 479 -19.98 9.19 -1.35
C ASP A 479 -18.53 8.79 -1.03
N MET A 480 -17.54 9.37 -1.72
CA MET A 480 -16.15 9.02 -1.55
C MET A 480 -15.25 10.24 -1.59
N SER A 481 -14.32 10.29 -0.64
CA SER A 481 -13.18 11.21 -0.64
C SER A 481 -11.90 10.41 -0.72
N VAL A 482 -10.99 10.83 -1.62
CA VAL A 482 -9.69 10.16 -1.82
C VAL A 482 -8.58 11.09 -1.38
N LEU A 483 -7.70 10.59 -0.51
CA LEU A 483 -6.50 11.30 -0.07
C LEU A 483 -5.32 10.78 -0.91
N GLU A 484 -4.89 11.56 -1.88
CA GLU A 484 -3.76 11.21 -2.78
C GLU A 484 -2.47 11.91 -2.34
N GLU A 485 -2.58 13.04 -1.65
CA GLU A 485 -1.43 13.81 -1.20
C GLU A 485 -0.90 13.30 0.14
N PRO A 486 0.40 12.93 0.20
CA PRO A 486 1.01 12.53 1.46
C PRO A 486 1.21 13.74 2.38
N PRO A 487 1.14 13.56 3.71
CA PRO A 487 1.59 14.57 4.66
C PRO A 487 3.05 14.99 4.40
N MET A 488 3.40 16.25 4.72
CA MET A 488 4.65 16.89 4.32
C MET A 488 5.93 16.14 4.76
N ASP A 489 5.90 15.46 5.91
CA ASP A 489 7.09 14.81 6.51
C ASP A 489 7.30 13.36 6.06
N ARG A 490 6.56 12.88 5.05
CA ARG A 490 6.61 11.48 4.67
C ARG A 490 7.55 11.21 3.50
N VAL A 491 8.54 10.33 3.75
CA VAL A 491 9.51 9.88 2.75
C VAL A 491 9.01 8.61 2.07
N PRO A 492 9.13 8.48 0.73
CA PRO A 492 8.81 7.25 0.01
C PRO A 492 9.61 6.05 0.52
N ILE A 493 8.94 4.89 0.63
CA ILE A 493 9.57 3.66 1.10
C ILE A 493 10.37 3.04 -0.05
N GLN A 494 11.68 2.87 0.17
CA GLN A 494 12.56 2.22 -0.80
C GLN A 494 12.21 0.73 -0.89
N THR A 495 11.63 0.32 -2.03
CA THR A 495 11.08 -1.02 -2.21
C THR A 495 11.97 -1.85 -3.13
N TYR A 496 12.46 -2.99 -2.63
CA TYR A 496 13.31 -3.92 -3.36
C TYR A 496 12.60 -5.26 -3.54
N VAL A 497 12.60 -5.77 -4.76
CA VAL A 497 12.08 -7.12 -5.10
C VAL A 497 13.26 -7.97 -5.54
N MET A 498 13.55 -9.03 -4.79
CA MET A 498 14.77 -9.81 -4.99
C MET A 498 14.65 -11.27 -4.54
N GLU A 499 15.60 -12.11 -4.96
CA GLU A 499 15.75 -13.45 -4.41
C GLU A 499 16.22 -13.41 -2.96
N TYR A 500 15.77 -14.39 -2.15
CA TYR A 500 16.16 -14.53 -0.76
C TYR A 500 17.68 -14.74 -0.63
N ASN A 501 18.31 -13.93 0.20
CA ASN A 501 19.73 -13.99 0.52
C ASN A 501 19.95 -13.64 1.99
N GLU A 502 20.56 -14.54 2.75
CA GLU A 502 20.81 -14.38 4.19
C GLU A 502 21.79 -13.27 4.51
N GLU A 503 22.79 -13.05 3.66
CA GLU A 503 23.74 -11.94 3.83
C GLU A 503 23.04 -10.58 3.75
N LEU A 504 22.09 -10.45 2.81
CA LEU A 504 21.28 -9.23 2.69
C LEU A 504 20.31 -9.06 3.85
N VAL A 505 19.72 -10.16 4.35
CA VAL A 505 18.85 -10.12 5.55
C VAL A 505 19.65 -9.62 6.74
N ARG A 506 20.83 -10.19 6.98
CA ARG A 506 21.73 -9.77 8.05
C ARG A 506 22.10 -8.30 7.94
N GLU A 507 22.53 -7.87 6.75
CA GLU A 507 22.93 -6.49 6.50
C GLU A 507 21.78 -5.51 6.72
N ALA A 508 20.58 -5.83 6.23
CA ALA A 508 19.39 -4.99 6.40
C ALA A 508 19.03 -4.83 7.90
N ILE A 509 19.08 -5.93 8.67
CA ILE A 509 18.80 -5.90 10.11
C ILE A 509 19.88 -5.10 10.84
N THR A 510 21.16 -5.43 10.66
CA THR A 510 22.28 -4.76 11.33
C THR A 510 22.28 -3.26 11.05
N ARG A 511 21.99 -2.86 9.81
CA ARG A 511 21.91 -1.44 9.44
C ARG A 511 20.76 -0.72 10.16
N GLU A 512 19.61 -1.38 10.33
CA GLU A 512 18.50 -0.79 11.07
C GLU A 512 18.82 -0.64 12.55
N LEU A 513 19.41 -1.68 13.16
CA LEU A 513 19.83 -1.66 14.57
C LEU A 513 20.89 -0.59 14.83
N ALA A 514 21.86 -0.44 13.94
CA ALA A 514 22.92 0.58 14.06
C ALA A 514 22.37 2.02 14.12
N ARG A 515 21.19 2.26 13.57
CA ARG A 515 20.51 3.57 13.66
C ARG A 515 19.44 3.64 14.74
N GLY A 516 19.38 2.62 15.62
CA GLY A 516 18.42 2.52 16.72
C GLY A 516 16.98 2.26 16.29
N GLY A 517 16.76 1.70 15.11
CA GLY A 517 15.46 1.32 14.59
C GLY A 517 15.12 -0.14 14.84
N GLN A 518 13.90 -0.53 14.52
CA GLN A 518 13.37 -1.88 14.65
C GLN A 518 13.00 -2.46 13.29
N VAL A 519 12.87 -3.78 13.19
CA VAL A 519 12.64 -4.51 11.94
C VAL A 519 11.39 -5.39 12.06
N TYR A 520 10.53 -5.31 11.05
CA TYR A 520 9.52 -6.34 10.79
C TYR A 520 10.07 -7.39 9.84
N TYR A 521 10.01 -8.65 10.25
CA TYR A 521 10.26 -9.79 9.38
C TYR A 521 8.96 -10.59 9.18
N VAL A 522 8.39 -10.54 7.99
CA VAL A 522 7.10 -11.17 7.67
C VAL A 522 7.33 -12.57 7.13
N TYR A 523 6.82 -13.57 7.85
CA TYR A 523 6.86 -14.98 7.46
C TYR A 523 5.48 -15.62 7.64
N ASN A 524 4.77 -15.88 6.53
CA ASN A 524 3.35 -16.26 6.58
C ASN A 524 3.12 -17.79 6.73
N LYS A 525 3.91 -18.47 7.55
CA LYS A 525 3.71 -19.88 7.90
C LYS A 525 3.93 -20.05 9.39
N VAL A 526 2.89 -20.53 10.09
CA VAL A 526 2.94 -20.70 11.56
C VAL A 526 3.82 -21.86 11.97
N ARG A 527 3.86 -22.96 11.19
CA ARG A 527 4.54 -24.20 11.58
C ARG A 527 6.05 -24.05 11.77
N ASP A 528 6.68 -23.23 10.92
CA ASP A 528 8.13 -23.12 10.83
C ASP A 528 8.63 -21.75 11.32
N ILE A 529 7.77 -20.94 11.96
CA ILE A 529 8.11 -19.56 12.37
C ILE A 529 9.20 -19.54 13.45
N ASP A 530 9.20 -20.55 14.33
CA ASP A 530 10.20 -20.71 15.40
C ASP A 530 11.60 -20.98 14.82
N GLU A 531 11.68 -21.85 13.78
CA GLU A 531 12.93 -22.16 13.09
C GLU A 531 13.50 -20.92 12.39
N VAL A 532 12.62 -20.15 11.71
CA VAL A 532 13.02 -18.91 11.06
C VAL A 532 13.49 -17.89 12.09
N THR A 533 12.84 -17.81 13.25
CA THR A 533 13.23 -16.89 14.33
C THR A 533 14.60 -17.24 14.89
N SER A 534 14.84 -18.53 15.16
CA SER A 534 16.15 -19.03 15.62
C SER A 534 17.24 -18.75 14.59
N ARG A 535 16.95 -18.95 13.29
CA ARG A 535 17.91 -18.65 12.22
C ARG A 535 18.24 -17.17 12.10
N ILE A 536 17.26 -16.28 12.30
CA ILE A 536 17.52 -14.83 12.32
C ILE A 536 18.35 -14.46 13.55
N GLN A 537 18.08 -15.06 14.71
CA GLN A 537 18.88 -14.86 15.92
C GLN A 537 20.33 -15.32 15.74
N GLU A 538 20.57 -16.41 15.00
CA GLU A 538 21.91 -16.87 14.65
C GLU A 538 22.64 -15.94 13.67
N LEU A 539 21.88 -15.35 12.70
CA LEU A 539 22.42 -14.41 11.73
C LEU A 539 22.81 -13.06 12.35
N VAL A 540 22.07 -12.62 13.38
CA VAL A 540 22.29 -11.33 14.08
C VAL A 540 22.22 -11.58 15.58
N PRO A 541 23.28 -12.12 16.20
CA PRO A 541 23.29 -12.50 17.63
C PRO A 541 23.05 -11.33 18.58
N GLU A 542 23.39 -10.12 18.17
CA GLU A 542 23.20 -8.88 18.93
C GLU A 542 21.75 -8.40 19.00
N ALA A 543 20.87 -8.89 18.12
CA ALA A 543 19.48 -8.49 18.07
C ALA A 543 18.62 -9.28 19.05
N ASN A 544 17.66 -8.63 19.68
CA ASN A 544 16.61 -9.31 20.44
C ASN A 544 15.45 -9.67 19.49
N VAL A 545 15.36 -10.95 19.11
CA VAL A 545 14.39 -11.45 18.13
C VAL A 545 13.24 -12.14 18.84
N ALA A 546 12.01 -11.80 18.47
CA ALA A 546 10.82 -12.51 18.94
C ALA A 546 9.88 -12.80 17.77
N PHE A 547 8.98 -13.77 17.95
CA PHE A 547 7.96 -14.07 16.92
C PHE A 547 6.54 -13.90 17.44
N ALA A 548 5.61 -13.64 16.50
CA ALA A 548 4.20 -13.46 16.78
C ALA A 548 3.33 -13.99 15.64
N HIS A 549 2.27 -14.75 15.99
CA HIS A 549 1.30 -15.26 15.00
C HIS A 549 -0.12 -15.35 15.57
N GLY A 550 -1.12 -15.38 14.71
CA GLY A 550 -2.53 -15.33 15.08
C GLY A 550 -3.08 -16.55 15.86
N GLN A 551 -2.32 -17.67 15.95
CA GLN A 551 -2.72 -18.85 16.72
C GLN A 551 -2.14 -18.84 18.15
N MET A 552 -1.33 -17.85 18.52
CA MET A 552 -0.87 -17.64 19.89
C MET A 552 -2.04 -17.30 20.80
N ARG A 553 -1.86 -17.60 22.10
CA ARG A 553 -2.78 -17.08 23.12
C ARG A 553 -2.72 -15.55 23.10
N GLU A 554 -3.89 -14.92 23.15
CA GLU A 554 -4.00 -13.46 23.03
C GLU A 554 -3.10 -12.71 23.99
N ASN A 555 -3.03 -13.14 25.25
CA ASN A 555 -2.17 -12.50 26.26
C ASN A 555 -0.68 -12.56 25.89
N GLN A 556 -0.23 -13.66 25.28
CA GLN A 556 1.15 -13.79 24.81
C GLN A 556 1.44 -12.88 23.64
N LEU A 557 0.50 -12.81 22.69
CA LEU A 557 0.60 -11.92 21.53
C LEU A 557 0.65 -10.46 21.97
N GLU A 558 -0.19 -10.09 22.94
CA GLU A 558 -0.26 -8.74 23.50
C GLU A 558 1.03 -8.36 24.22
N ASP A 559 1.60 -9.25 25.01
CA ASP A 559 2.87 -9.03 25.71
C ASP A 559 4.02 -8.81 24.73
N ILE A 560 4.13 -9.66 23.71
CA ILE A 560 5.15 -9.51 22.66
C ILE A 560 5.00 -8.18 21.92
N MET A 561 3.77 -7.81 21.55
CA MET A 561 3.51 -6.55 20.85
C MET A 561 3.81 -5.34 21.75
N TYR A 562 3.48 -5.41 23.04
CA TYR A 562 3.80 -4.36 24.00
C TYR A 562 5.31 -4.17 24.15
N ARG A 563 6.05 -5.27 24.32
CA ARG A 563 7.53 -5.26 24.39
C ARG A 563 8.15 -4.72 23.10
N PHE A 564 7.58 -5.08 21.95
CA PHE A 564 8.06 -4.56 20.67
C PHE A 564 7.80 -3.06 20.53
N ILE A 565 6.62 -2.56 20.92
CA ILE A 565 6.30 -1.11 20.91
C ILE A 565 7.25 -0.33 21.83
N ASN A 566 7.61 -0.90 22.98
CA ASN A 566 8.52 -0.26 23.94
C ASN A 566 10.01 -0.33 23.55
N GLY A 567 10.36 -1.06 22.48
CA GLY A 567 11.74 -1.21 22.03
C GLY A 567 12.53 -2.33 22.71
N ASP A 568 11.88 -3.21 23.49
CA ASP A 568 12.54 -4.36 24.13
C ASP A 568 12.85 -5.49 23.13
N ILE A 569 12.25 -5.44 21.95
CA ILE A 569 12.45 -6.40 20.85
C ILE A 569 12.89 -5.61 19.62
N ASP A 570 13.99 -6.01 19.01
CA ASP A 570 14.57 -5.36 17.85
C ASP A 570 13.99 -5.87 16.54
N VAL A 571 13.78 -7.19 16.45
CA VAL A 571 13.25 -7.85 15.25
C VAL A 571 12.01 -8.64 15.61
N LEU A 572 10.88 -8.30 15.00
CA LEU A 572 9.64 -9.05 15.16
C LEU A 572 9.40 -9.91 13.92
N VAL A 573 9.55 -11.23 14.09
CA VAL A 573 9.16 -12.22 13.08
C VAL A 573 7.67 -12.47 13.22
N SER A 574 6.89 -12.18 12.18
CA SER A 574 5.43 -12.27 12.32
C SER A 574 4.75 -12.79 11.06
N THR A 575 3.60 -13.40 11.25
CA THR A 575 2.66 -13.63 10.15
C THR A 575 2.03 -12.30 9.72
N THR A 576 1.02 -12.32 8.88
CA THR A 576 0.31 -11.12 8.42
C THR A 576 -0.48 -10.37 9.51
N ILE A 577 -0.30 -10.72 10.79
CA ILE A 577 -0.97 -10.02 11.91
C ILE A 577 -0.61 -8.53 11.98
N ILE A 578 0.61 -8.15 11.56
CA ILE A 578 1.05 -6.74 11.53
C ILE A 578 0.32 -5.90 10.47
N GLU A 579 -0.37 -6.54 9.53
CA GLU A 579 -1.23 -5.88 8.54
C GLU A 579 -2.38 -5.09 9.20
N THR A 580 -2.66 -5.32 10.49
CA THR A 580 -3.83 -4.85 11.21
C THR A 580 -3.77 -3.42 11.78
N GLY A 581 -3.02 -2.51 11.16
CA GLY A 581 -3.16 -1.08 11.46
C GLY A 581 -2.24 -0.52 12.55
N LEU A 582 -1.34 -1.33 13.12
CA LEU A 582 -0.40 -0.89 14.14
C LEU A 582 0.51 0.22 13.65
N ASP A 583 0.61 1.28 14.44
CA ASP A 583 1.51 2.39 14.21
C ASP A 583 2.69 2.32 15.17
N ILE A 584 3.87 1.97 14.63
CA ILE A 584 5.12 1.94 15.38
C ILE A 584 6.14 2.76 14.60
N SER A 585 6.39 3.97 15.05
CA SER A 585 7.22 4.95 14.34
C SER A 585 8.70 4.55 14.23
N ASN A 586 9.20 3.67 15.12
CA ASN A 586 10.59 3.25 15.13
C ASN A 586 10.89 2.09 14.16
N VAL A 587 9.88 1.49 13.52
CA VAL A 587 10.08 0.41 12.54
C VAL A 587 10.23 1.01 11.14
N ASN A 588 11.46 1.01 10.62
CA ASN A 588 11.75 1.57 9.30
C ASN A 588 12.27 0.53 8.30
N THR A 589 12.45 -0.71 8.71
CA THR A 589 12.84 -1.79 7.80
C THR A 589 11.82 -2.94 7.87
N MET A 590 11.37 -3.38 6.69
CA MET A 590 10.49 -4.53 6.52
C MET A 590 11.11 -5.55 5.59
N ILE A 591 11.14 -6.80 6.00
CA ILE A 591 11.59 -7.93 5.18
C ILE A 591 10.39 -8.88 5.02
N ILE A 592 9.96 -9.13 3.80
CA ILE A 592 8.85 -10.04 3.50
C ILE A 592 9.41 -11.29 2.84
N HIS A 593 9.37 -12.39 3.57
CA HIS A 593 9.76 -13.70 3.07
C HIS A 593 8.64 -14.31 2.22
N ASP A 594 8.94 -15.03 1.14
CA ASP A 594 7.96 -15.64 0.23
C ASP A 594 6.90 -14.60 -0.28
N ALA A 595 7.32 -13.38 -0.64
CA ALA A 595 6.43 -12.28 -1.08
C ALA A 595 5.58 -12.64 -2.32
N ASP A 596 6.05 -13.58 -3.14
CA ASP A 596 5.35 -14.11 -4.31
C ASP A 596 4.05 -14.85 -3.98
N ASN A 597 3.87 -15.29 -2.73
CA ASN A 597 2.65 -15.97 -2.27
C ASN A 597 1.59 -14.99 -1.74
N MET A 598 1.89 -13.69 -1.69
CA MET A 598 1.00 -12.67 -1.13
C MET A 598 0.20 -11.92 -2.21
N GLY A 599 -0.95 -11.40 -1.83
CA GLY A 599 -1.77 -10.54 -2.69
C GLY A 599 -1.17 -9.14 -2.84
N LEU A 600 -1.45 -8.44 -3.96
CA LEU A 600 -0.91 -7.11 -4.22
C LEU A 600 -1.34 -6.09 -3.16
N SER A 601 -2.64 -6.05 -2.82
CA SER A 601 -3.17 -5.18 -1.77
C SER A 601 -2.55 -5.48 -0.40
N GLN A 602 -2.26 -6.77 -0.12
CA GLN A 602 -1.62 -7.21 1.12
C GLN A 602 -0.16 -6.74 1.21
N LEU A 603 0.61 -6.92 0.13
CA LEU A 603 1.99 -6.41 0.05
C LEU A 603 2.03 -4.89 0.23
N TYR A 604 1.07 -4.19 -0.35
CA TYR A 604 0.96 -2.74 -0.22
C TYR A 604 0.66 -2.31 1.23
N GLN A 605 -0.29 -2.96 1.89
CA GLN A 605 -0.62 -2.69 3.29
C GLN A 605 0.55 -2.99 4.22
N LEU A 606 1.26 -4.11 4.01
CA LEU A 606 2.47 -4.44 4.77
C LEU A 606 3.55 -3.38 4.56
N ARG A 607 3.86 -3.04 3.30
CA ARG A 607 4.83 -1.97 2.99
C ARG A 607 4.50 -0.66 3.72
N GLY A 608 3.24 -0.29 3.80
CA GLY A 608 2.78 0.91 4.49
C GLY A 608 2.92 0.88 6.02
N ARG A 609 3.38 -0.25 6.62
CA ARG A 609 3.64 -0.35 8.06
C ARG A 609 4.99 0.21 8.49
N VAL A 610 5.87 0.50 7.56
CA VAL A 610 7.16 1.17 7.79
C VAL A 610 7.14 2.58 7.18
N GLY A 611 8.13 3.41 7.53
CA GLY A 611 8.24 4.78 7.00
C GLY A 611 7.23 5.74 7.61
N ARG A 612 7.03 5.67 8.92
CA ARG A 612 6.17 6.56 9.69
C ARG A 612 6.95 7.57 10.54
N SER A 613 8.22 7.68 10.26
CA SER A 613 9.13 8.66 10.83
C SER A 613 9.79 9.46 9.69
N ASN A 614 10.53 10.49 10.04
CA ASN A 614 11.35 11.27 9.13
C ASN A 614 12.59 10.51 8.60
N ARG A 615 12.71 9.21 8.92
CA ARG A 615 13.82 8.33 8.49
C ARG A 615 13.43 7.59 7.22
N THR A 616 14.39 7.40 6.31
CA THR A 616 14.20 6.56 5.13
C THR A 616 13.87 5.13 5.53
N ALA A 617 12.77 4.61 5.02
CA ALA A 617 12.33 3.25 5.26
C ALA A 617 12.60 2.33 4.07
N TYR A 618 12.77 1.06 4.37
CA TYR A 618 13.12 0.02 3.42
C TYR A 618 12.13 -1.15 3.49
N ALA A 619 11.71 -1.63 2.33
CA ALA A 619 10.90 -2.84 2.18
C ALA A 619 11.59 -3.82 1.23
N PHE A 620 11.98 -4.96 1.75
CA PHE A 620 12.62 -6.05 1.00
C PHE A 620 11.59 -7.15 0.75
N LEU A 621 11.11 -7.26 -0.48
CA LEU A 621 10.16 -8.29 -0.90
C LEU A 621 10.97 -9.43 -1.51
N MET A 622 11.14 -10.49 -0.73
CA MET A 622 11.99 -11.62 -1.09
C MET A 622 11.16 -12.82 -1.55
N TYR A 623 11.66 -13.51 -2.56
CA TYR A 623 11.10 -14.79 -3.03
C TYR A 623 12.21 -15.86 -3.04
N ARG A 624 11.84 -17.13 -3.01
CA ARG A 624 12.81 -18.22 -2.89
C ARG A 624 13.79 -18.23 -4.05
N ARG A 625 15.05 -18.46 -3.72
CA ARG A 625 16.13 -18.62 -4.69
C ARG A 625 15.81 -19.75 -5.66
N ASN A 626 16.09 -19.52 -6.95
CA ASN A 626 15.83 -20.46 -8.04
C ASN A 626 14.35 -20.87 -8.23
N LYS A 627 13.39 -20.18 -7.63
CA LYS A 627 11.96 -20.40 -7.84
C LYS A 627 11.49 -19.65 -9.08
N MET A 628 10.88 -20.37 -10.02
CA MET A 628 10.15 -19.74 -11.13
C MET A 628 8.87 -19.11 -10.58
N LEU A 629 8.75 -17.80 -10.72
CA LEU A 629 7.56 -17.08 -10.31
C LEU A 629 6.40 -17.39 -11.26
N LYS A 630 5.21 -17.57 -10.69
CA LYS A 630 3.99 -17.61 -11.50
C LYS A 630 3.75 -16.23 -12.12
N GLU A 631 3.25 -16.17 -13.34
CA GLU A 631 2.95 -14.92 -14.05
C GLU A 631 2.19 -13.89 -13.20
N VAL A 632 1.16 -14.36 -12.48
CA VAL A 632 0.37 -13.49 -11.57
C VAL A 632 1.22 -12.94 -10.41
N ALA A 633 2.13 -13.74 -9.86
CA ALA A 633 3.02 -13.28 -8.80
C ALA A 633 4.04 -12.26 -9.34
N GLU A 634 4.54 -12.49 -10.54
CA GLU A 634 5.44 -11.56 -11.23
C GLU A 634 4.75 -10.22 -11.50
N LYS A 635 3.53 -10.23 -12.05
CA LYS A 635 2.74 -9.01 -12.28
C LYS A 635 2.49 -8.25 -10.99
N ARG A 636 2.21 -8.93 -9.86
CA ARG A 636 2.04 -8.29 -8.55
C ARG A 636 3.32 -7.66 -8.03
N LEU A 637 4.44 -8.39 -8.11
CA LEU A 637 5.73 -7.89 -7.65
C LEU A 637 6.27 -6.76 -8.55
N ALA A 638 5.97 -6.80 -9.84
CA ALA A 638 6.26 -5.69 -10.76
C ALA A 638 5.41 -4.45 -10.40
N ALA A 639 4.11 -4.63 -10.16
CA ALA A 639 3.22 -3.54 -9.78
C ALA A 639 3.65 -2.87 -8.47
N ILE A 640 3.97 -3.63 -7.41
CA ILE A 640 4.40 -3.04 -6.13
C ILE A 640 5.71 -2.25 -6.25
N ARG A 641 6.58 -2.63 -7.19
CA ARG A 641 7.81 -1.89 -7.51
C ARG A 641 7.55 -0.65 -8.36
N GLU A 642 6.62 -0.73 -9.31
CA GLU A 642 6.23 0.40 -10.18
C GLU A 642 5.54 1.49 -9.38
N TYR A 643 4.60 1.11 -8.52
CA TYR A 643 3.87 2.03 -7.65
C TYR A 643 4.60 2.22 -6.30
N SER A 644 5.86 2.67 -6.35
CA SER A 644 6.67 2.96 -5.17
C SER A 644 6.34 4.33 -4.55
N ASP A 645 5.72 5.22 -5.30
CA ASP A 645 5.35 6.55 -4.84
C ASP A 645 4.26 6.50 -3.78
N LEU A 646 4.27 7.49 -2.90
CA LEU A 646 3.20 7.72 -1.92
C LEU A 646 1.89 8.08 -2.63
N GLY A 647 0.74 7.74 -2.04
CA GLY A 647 -0.57 7.99 -2.65
C GLY A 647 -0.99 6.96 -3.70
N SER A 648 -0.28 5.85 -3.82
CA SER A 648 -0.56 4.84 -4.85
C SER A 648 -1.64 3.83 -4.46
N GLY A 649 -2.27 3.94 -3.28
CA GLY A 649 -3.23 2.93 -2.76
C GLY A 649 -4.42 2.71 -3.68
N PHE A 650 -4.97 3.77 -4.24
CA PHE A 650 -6.06 3.69 -5.21
C PHE A 650 -5.60 3.02 -6.53
N LYS A 651 -4.43 3.39 -7.04
CA LYS A 651 -3.83 2.80 -8.26
C LYS A 651 -3.52 1.31 -8.06
N ILE A 652 -3.03 0.94 -6.90
CA ILE A 652 -2.78 -0.45 -6.51
C ILE A 652 -4.10 -1.24 -6.43
N ALA A 653 -5.17 -0.67 -5.89
CA ALA A 653 -6.47 -1.32 -5.85
C ALA A 653 -7.03 -1.55 -7.26
N MET A 654 -6.89 -0.59 -8.16
CA MET A 654 -7.26 -0.72 -9.57
C MET A 654 -6.39 -1.77 -10.27
N ARG A 655 -5.08 -1.77 -10.05
CA ARG A 655 -4.16 -2.75 -10.63
C ARG A 655 -4.38 -4.18 -10.10
N ASP A 656 -4.72 -4.33 -8.82
CA ASP A 656 -5.10 -5.64 -8.25
C ASP A 656 -6.39 -6.17 -8.90
N LEU A 657 -7.33 -5.27 -9.19
CA LEU A 657 -8.56 -5.59 -9.93
C LEU A 657 -8.25 -6.07 -11.35
N GLU A 658 -7.38 -5.38 -12.08
CA GLU A 658 -6.94 -5.77 -13.43
C GLU A 658 -6.23 -7.12 -13.43
N ILE A 659 -5.28 -7.35 -12.50
CA ILE A 659 -4.53 -8.61 -12.38
C ILE A 659 -5.46 -9.79 -12.05
N ARG A 660 -6.53 -9.54 -11.29
CA ARG A 660 -7.55 -10.56 -10.97
C ARG A 660 -8.49 -10.86 -12.13
N GLY A 661 -8.57 -9.97 -13.11
CA GLY A 661 -9.46 -10.03 -14.26
C GLY A 661 -10.88 -9.54 -13.98
N ALA A 662 -11.49 -8.83 -14.93
CA ALA A 662 -12.84 -8.26 -14.82
C ALA A 662 -13.97 -9.32 -14.63
N GLY A 663 -13.70 -10.59 -14.93
CA GLY A 663 -14.65 -11.69 -14.72
C GLY A 663 -14.96 -11.99 -13.25
N ASN A 664 -14.10 -11.59 -12.30
CA ASN A 664 -14.31 -11.76 -10.85
C ASN A 664 -15.00 -10.56 -10.17
N LEU A 665 -15.24 -9.47 -10.88
CA LEU A 665 -16.03 -8.33 -10.37
C LEU A 665 -17.50 -8.70 -10.07
N LEU A 666 -18.00 -9.73 -10.74
CA LEU A 666 -19.38 -10.19 -10.68
C LEU A 666 -19.51 -11.63 -10.12
N GLY A 667 -18.41 -12.26 -9.73
CA GLY A 667 -18.40 -13.62 -9.17
C GLY A 667 -19.10 -13.66 -7.82
N ALA A 668 -20.02 -14.60 -7.66
CA ALA A 668 -20.82 -14.82 -6.46
C ALA A 668 -20.00 -15.30 -5.23
N GLU A 669 -18.68 -15.41 -5.33
CA GLU A 669 -17.81 -15.80 -4.22
C GLU A 669 -16.86 -14.66 -3.86
N PRO A 670 -16.97 -14.09 -2.65
CA PRO A 670 -16.00 -13.12 -2.16
C PRO A 670 -14.64 -13.78 -1.93
N VAL A 671 -13.61 -13.32 -2.63
CA VAL A 671 -12.24 -13.85 -2.63
C VAL A 671 -11.54 -13.71 -1.26
N SER A 672 -12.21 -13.14 -0.25
CA SER A 672 -11.67 -12.96 1.11
C SER A 672 -12.04 -14.09 2.09
N TYR A 673 -12.77 -15.13 1.67
CA TYR A 673 -13.26 -16.17 2.59
C TYR A 673 -12.26 -17.31 2.88
N THR A 674 -11.14 -17.41 2.20
CA THR A 674 -10.18 -18.52 2.44
C THR A 674 -9.25 -18.32 3.65
N HIS A 675 -9.39 -17.26 4.43
CA HIS A 675 -8.59 -17.03 5.64
C HIS A 675 -9.37 -16.93 6.94
N LEU A 676 -10.68 -17.23 6.94
CA LEU A 676 -11.53 -17.17 8.15
C LEU A 676 -12.14 -18.51 8.58
N THR A 677 -11.68 -19.61 8.02
CA THR A 677 -11.99 -20.96 8.54
C THR A 677 -10.68 -21.68 8.79
N LEU A 678 -10.11 -21.44 9.94
CA LEU A 678 -9.38 -22.37 10.82
C LEU A 678 -9.11 -21.66 12.14
#